data_13b3e74817af6daa2487099e70c9d228
#
_entry.id   13b3e74817af6daa2487099e70c9d228
#
_cell.length_a   1.000
_cell.length_b   1.000
_cell.length_c   1.000
_cell.angle_alpha   90.00
_cell.angle_beta   90.00
_cell.angle_gamma   90.00
#
_symmetry.space_group_name_H-M   'P 1'
#
loop_
_entity.id
_entity.type
_entity.pdbx_description
1 polymer ?
#
loop_
_entity_poly.entity_id
_entity_poly.type
_entity_poly.pdbx_seq_one_letter_code
_entity_poly.pdbx_strand_id
1 'polypeptide(L)'
;QDSKNQPLQQDLIQSEKDLLAQVGDDLLAAIAPSADSVGFSADQVLYKKVDSLGYMPVYVNSSNPDSAYYRLIFSNVGMGNGNYIEEGFSAFGRLYKWVAPDTLAGVLILNGTYEPVRVLATPKKRQMITAGFEKKFSKHSRMFFDAAISNEDLNTFSQLSANDNTGYAIKASFNTLKPVFSSKKWKFKSAIDFETQSSNFKRIERFRTVEFQRNWNVQAIDNLKDQYNGVVSLGLLNREAGLVQYDFTTYQITDTYSGYRSMLKVDWKKFVNAKINASYLTTQGVNQTSFLRHKSDISKQFGFVRIGFKDDHEMNLFKTGDSLWNNSYQYYDWEVYIQNQDSSKSKFRFFYKERSDKYTRNNGLNNAALARNPGVSIELSKNPNHRFGVRSMYRSLEIKDSTLTSIKPDNTLLNRVEYNMKLFKGAIRTSTFYEIGSGLELKKVFAYIEVPAGQGVYTWIDYNDDNIKDLSEFEIAAFSDQATYIRVFTPSNEYVKIFSNQFNQVVSLNPRFIISSKKGIGKFIKRFNTQTALRIERKTSLQDVLELTNPFITNVSDTALQSLSSSFRNSAFFNRSNPKFGLEYTFQEVKNKLLLVSGFDSRERATHQEKIRWNITRKVTLQTSTEQEVKINNSEYAPNKNYKLINTSSEVKLTVQPSTVFRTSFAGSYREKLNMIEFGGQKAYITDIGWDLKFNQLKKGVINATVNYIMINYVGESNTSVAFEMLEALQPGNNITWNLSYQRTLANNLQLTINYMGRKTEENN
;
A
#
# COMPACT_ATOMS: atom_id res chain seq x y z
N GLN A 1 -16.25 13.29 26.45
CA GLN A 1 -16.41 13.07 25.00
C GLN A 1 -17.61 12.15 24.78
N ASP A 2 -18.50 12.53 23.90
CA ASP A 2 -19.69 11.77 23.50
C ASP A 2 -19.55 11.41 22.02
N SER A 3 -19.70 10.13 21.67
CA SER A 3 -19.66 9.69 20.30
C SER A 3 -20.83 8.74 20.03
N LYS A 4 -21.62 9.04 18.99
CA LYS A 4 -22.67 8.16 18.47
C LYS A 4 -22.20 7.63 17.12
N ASN A 5 -21.94 6.35 17.02
CA ASN A 5 -21.64 5.70 15.75
C ASN A 5 -22.92 5.10 15.17
N GLN A 6 -23.52 5.79 14.19
CA GLN A 6 -24.49 5.16 13.29
C GLN A 6 -23.74 4.78 12.01
N PRO A 7 -23.88 3.55 11.51
CA PRO A 7 -23.38 3.22 10.18
C PRO A 7 -24.14 4.07 9.16
N LEU A 8 -23.42 4.92 8.43
CA LEU A 8 -23.94 5.88 7.46
C LEU A 8 -24.66 5.25 6.25
N GLN A 9 -24.70 3.92 6.14
CA GLN A 9 -25.21 3.19 4.98
C GLN A 9 -26.18 2.06 5.31
N GLN A 10 -26.74 2.01 6.51
CA GLN A 10 -27.69 0.97 6.88
C GLN A 10 -29.04 1.57 7.26
N ASP A 11 -30.01 1.51 6.34
CA ASP A 11 -31.40 1.81 6.62
C ASP A 11 -32.04 0.58 7.26
N LEU A 12 -32.32 0.64 8.57
CA LEU A 12 -32.96 -0.42 9.33
C LEU A 12 -34.47 -0.32 9.19
N ILE A 13 -35.11 -1.41 8.76
CA ILE A 13 -36.59 -1.55 8.77
C ILE A 13 -37.05 -1.80 10.21
N GLN A 14 -38.35 -1.68 10.46
CA GLN A 14 -38.92 -1.77 11.82
C GLN A 14 -38.63 -3.14 12.47
N SER A 15 -38.77 -4.24 11.73
CA SER A 15 -38.51 -5.59 12.23
C SER A 15 -37.05 -5.80 12.62
N GLU A 16 -36.09 -5.13 11.94
CA GLU A 16 -34.67 -5.18 12.30
C GLU A 16 -34.37 -4.36 13.57
N LYS A 17 -35.07 -3.23 13.76
CA LYS A 17 -35.00 -2.43 15.00
C LYS A 17 -35.59 -3.21 16.16
N ASP A 18 -36.66 -3.95 15.95
CA ASP A 18 -37.32 -4.81 16.96
C ASP A 18 -36.39 -5.99 17.33
N LEU A 19 -35.70 -6.58 16.33
CA LEU A 19 -34.68 -7.59 16.57
C LEU A 19 -33.52 -7.01 17.40
N LEU A 20 -33.00 -5.85 17.02
CA LEU A 20 -31.93 -5.19 17.78
C LEU A 20 -32.36 -4.87 19.23
N ALA A 21 -33.62 -4.51 19.45
CA ALA A 21 -34.16 -4.28 20.79
C ALA A 21 -34.19 -5.54 21.66
N GLN A 22 -34.30 -6.73 21.06
CA GLN A 22 -34.37 -8.01 21.76
C GLN A 22 -33.04 -8.68 22.03
N VAL A 23 -32.02 -8.44 21.21
CA VAL A 23 -30.73 -9.15 21.30
C VAL A 23 -29.78 -8.57 22.37
N GLY A 24 -30.11 -7.45 23.00
CA GLY A 24 -29.23 -6.81 23.99
C GLY A 24 -27.88 -6.44 23.35
N ASP A 25 -26.80 -6.76 24.05
CA ASP A 25 -25.42 -6.55 23.61
C ASP A 25 -24.82 -7.75 22.86
N ASP A 26 -25.62 -8.80 22.60
CA ASP A 26 -25.19 -9.94 21.79
C ASP A 26 -25.22 -9.59 20.30
N LEU A 27 -24.13 -8.98 19.81
CA LEU A 27 -23.99 -8.56 18.42
C LEU A 27 -23.94 -9.75 17.44
N LEU A 28 -23.67 -10.97 17.89
CA LEU A 28 -23.66 -12.16 17.04
C LEU A 28 -25.07 -12.67 16.77
N ALA A 29 -26.03 -12.39 17.64
CA ALA A 29 -27.44 -12.66 17.43
C ALA A 29 -28.15 -11.61 16.56
N ALA A 30 -27.50 -10.47 16.30
CA ALA A 30 -28.01 -9.37 15.48
C ALA A 30 -27.86 -9.68 13.97
N ILE A 31 -28.49 -10.74 13.49
CA ILE A 31 -28.40 -11.17 12.08
C ILE A 31 -29.77 -11.13 11.41
N ALA A 32 -29.82 -10.67 10.18
CA ALA A 32 -31.01 -10.65 9.34
C ALA A 32 -30.77 -11.39 8.01
N PRO A 33 -31.75 -11.99 7.39
CA PRO A 33 -31.63 -12.54 6.04
C PRO A 33 -31.16 -11.48 5.06
N SER A 34 -30.31 -11.85 4.12
CA SER A 34 -29.76 -10.92 3.13
C SER A 34 -30.35 -11.07 1.73
N ALA A 35 -31.31 -11.95 1.55
CA ALA A 35 -31.91 -12.24 0.25
C ALA A 35 -32.88 -11.15 -0.18
N ASP A 36 -32.44 -10.24 -1.04
CA ASP A 36 -33.26 -9.22 -1.67
C ASP A 36 -33.70 -9.70 -3.05
N SER A 37 -35.01 -9.64 -3.31
CA SER A 37 -35.55 -9.87 -4.66
C SER A 37 -35.43 -8.56 -5.46
N VAL A 38 -34.54 -8.53 -6.46
CA VAL A 38 -34.21 -7.30 -7.20
C VAL A 38 -34.56 -7.36 -8.69
N GLY A 39 -35.00 -8.51 -9.18
CA GLY A 39 -35.09 -8.74 -10.61
C GLY A 39 -33.74 -8.99 -11.26
N PHE A 40 -33.74 -9.34 -12.55
CA PHE A 40 -32.51 -9.60 -13.28
C PHE A 40 -31.75 -8.32 -13.57
N SER A 41 -30.44 -8.36 -13.36
CA SER A 41 -29.48 -7.34 -13.80
C SER A 41 -28.16 -8.02 -14.20
N ALA A 42 -27.67 -7.71 -15.38
CA ALA A 42 -26.40 -8.24 -15.87
C ALA A 42 -25.17 -7.67 -15.13
N ASP A 43 -25.33 -6.61 -14.31
CA ASP A 43 -24.27 -5.92 -13.57
C ASP A 43 -24.04 -6.44 -12.15
N GLN A 44 -24.70 -7.51 -11.78
CA GLN A 44 -24.68 -8.03 -10.41
C GLN A 44 -24.52 -9.54 -10.38
N VAL A 45 -23.94 -10.04 -9.29
CA VAL A 45 -23.97 -11.46 -8.99
C VAL A 45 -25.35 -11.80 -8.45
N LEU A 46 -26.12 -12.57 -9.21
CA LEU A 46 -27.47 -12.95 -8.88
C LEU A 46 -27.61 -14.46 -8.66
N TYR A 47 -28.63 -14.81 -7.89
CA TYR A 47 -28.93 -16.18 -7.50
C TYR A 47 -30.39 -16.52 -7.82
N LYS A 48 -30.62 -17.79 -8.12
CA LYS A 48 -31.95 -18.39 -8.15
C LYS A 48 -32.23 -19.14 -6.86
N LYS A 49 -33.45 -19.06 -6.38
CA LYS A 49 -33.90 -19.82 -5.22
C LYS A 49 -34.33 -21.21 -5.67
N VAL A 50 -33.83 -22.23 -5.02
CA VAL A 50 -34.14 -23.65 -5.31
C VAL A 50 -34.45 -24.40 -4.03
N ASP A 51 -35.18 -25.51 -4.18
CA ASP A 51 -35.32 -26.55 -3.14
C ASP A 51 -34.27 -27.63 -3.45
N SER A 52 -33.46 -27.97 -2.50
CA SER A 52 -32.46 -29.01 -2.64
C SER A 52 -32.49 -29.94 -1.43
N LEU A 53 -32.82 -31.21 -1.66
CA LEU A 53 -32.86 -32.26 -0.63
C LEU A 53 -33.74 -31.91 0.60
N GLY A 54 -34.80 -31.12 0.41
CA GLY A 54 -35.68 -30.65 1.49
C GLY A 54 -35.14 -29.47 2.28
N TYR A 55 -33.99 -28.87 1.89
CA TYR A 55 -33.47 -27.64 2.45
C TYR A 55 -34.01 -26.43 1.67
N MET A 56 -34.76 -25.56 2.35
CA MET A 56 -35.29 -24.32 1.79
C MET A 56 -35.05 -23.15 2.75
N PRO A 57 -34.63 -21.99 2.21
CA PRO A 57 -34.26 -21.71 0.82
C PRO A 57 -32.79 -22.02 0.53
N VAL A 58 -32.49 -22.65 -0.59
CA VAL A 58 -31.14 -22.77 -1.14
C VAL A 58 -30.98 -21.80 -2.30
N TYR A 59 -29.88 -21.07 -2.36
CA TYR A 59 -29.61 -20.11 -3.41
C TYR A 59 -28.42 -20.60 -4.25
N VAL A 60 -28.64 -20.66 -5.58
CA VAL A 60 -27.63 -21.10 -6.56
C VAL A 60 -27.34 -19.96 -7.52
N ASN A 61 -26.06 -19.66 -7.76
CA ASN A 61 -25.69 -18.64 -8.73
C ASN A 61 -26.29 -18.93 -10.11
N SER A 62 -26.82 -17.90 -10.76
CA SER A 62 -27.46 -18.02 -12.08
C SER A 62 -27.34 -16.71 -12.84
N SER A 63 -27.03 -16.81 -14.13
CA SER A 63 -27.06 -15.72 -15.10
C SER A 63 -28.33 -15.75 -15.98
N ASN A 64 -29.27 -16.67 -15.72
CA ASN A 64 -30.51 -16.78 -16.51
C ASN A 64 -31.51 -15.69 -16.13
N PRO A 65 -31.90 -14.79 -17.07
CA PRO A 65 -32.85 -13.71 -16.82
C PRO A 65 -34.22 -14.16 -16.25
N ASP A 66 -34.64 -15.39 -16.56
CA ASP A 66 -35.92 -15.91 -16.14
C ASP A 66 -35.95 -16.50 -14.72
N SER A 67 -34.78 -16.57 -14.05
CA SER A 67 -34.67 -17.21 -12.72
C SER A 67 -33.75 -16.53 -11.75
N ALA A 68 -32.80 -15.69 -12.20
CA ALA A 68 -31.85 -15.02 -11.37
C ALA A 68 -32.40 -13.70 -10.79
N TYR A 69 -33.20 -13.81 -9.71
CA TYR A 69 -33.89 -12.68 -9.12
C TYR A 69 -33.41 -12.25 -7.75
N TYR A 70 -32.46 -12.95 -7.16
CA TYR A 70 -32.02 -12.69 -5.78
C TYR A 70 -30.59 -12.16 -5.74
N ARG A 71 -30.45 -11.00 -5.12
CA ARG A 71 -29.15 -10.47 -4.70
C ARG A 71 -28.91 -10.89 -3.25
N LEU A 72 -27.74 -11.46 -2.96
CA LEU A 72 -27.36 -11.97 -1.65
C LEU A 72 -26.10 -11.31 -1.13
N ILE A 73 -26.07 -11.07 0.18
CA ILE A 73 -24.84 -10.73 0.91
C ILE A 73 -24.48 -11.96 1.74
N PHE A 74 -23.27 -12.49 1.53
CA PHE A 74 -22.77 -13.62 2.30
C PHE A 74 -21.87 -13.13 3.42
N SER A 75 -22.20 -13.52 4.64
CA SER A 75 -21.36 -13.23 5.80
C SER A 75 -20.59 -14.49 6.22
N ASN A 76 -19.30 -14.31 6.58
CA ASN A 76 -18.52 -15.38 7.15
C ASN A 76 -19.00 -15.65 8.58
N VAL A 77 -19.56 -16.82 8.81
CA VAL A 77 -20.09 -17.28 10.10
C VAL A 77 -19.15 -18.27 10.79
N GLY A 78 -18.00 -18.55 10.18
CA GLY A 78 -17.02 -19.51 10.68
C GLY A 78 -17.16 -20.88 10.06
N MET A 79 -16.04 -21.62 10.03
CA MET A 79 -16.00 -22.99 9.48
C MET A 79 -16.94 -23.92 10.27
N GLY A 80 -17.81 -24.64 9.57
CA GLY A 80 -18.77 -25.55 10.18
C GLY A 80 -20.03 -24.86 10.74
N ASN A 81 -20.20 -23.56 10.55
CA ASN A 81 -21.40 -22.80 10.97
C ASN A 81 -22.24 -22.29 9.79
N GLY A 82 -21.84 -22.57 8.57
CA GLY A 82 -22.51 -22.13 7.37
C GLY A 82 -22.79 -23.25 6.37
N ASN A 83 -23.61 -22.96 5.34
CA ASN A 83 -23.98 -23.87 4.26
C ASN A 83 -23.37 -23.47 2.92
N TYR A 84 -22.50 -22.44 2.86
CA TYR A 84 -21.90 -21.96 1.62
C TYR A 84 -20.37 -21.91 1.73
N ILE A 85 -19.71 -22.14 0.60
CA ILE A 85 -18.28 -21.95 0.39
C ILE A 85 -18.05 -20.97 -0.74
N GLU A 86 -16.90 -20.33 -0.78
CA GLU A 86 -16.46 -19.50 -1.91
C GLU A 86 -16.11 -20.41 -3.09
N GLU A 87 -16.76 -20.22 -4.27
CA GLU A 87 -16.57 -21.03 -5.47
C GLU A 87 -15.61 -20.37 -6.47
N GLY A 88 -15.61 -19.03 -6.53
CA GLY A 88 -14.80 -18.28 -7.48
C GLY A 88 -15.20 -16.83 -7.63
N PHE A 89 -14.89 -16.25 -8.80
CA PHE A 89 -15.14 -14.85 -9.10
C PHE A 89 -15.80 -14.67 -10.46
N SER A 90 -16.74 -13.74 -10.52
CA SER A 90 -17.27 -13.17 -11.77
C SER A 90 -16.72 -11.75 -11.98
N ALA A 91 -17.09 -11.10 -13.10
CA ALA A 91 -16.78 -9.70 -13.34
C ALA A 91 -17.27 -8.76 -12.21
N PHE A 92 -18.31 -9.14 -11.47
CA PHE A 92 -18.99 -8.31 -10.46
C PHE A 92 -18.76 -8.75 -9.02
N GLY A 93 -17.93 -9.76 -8.75
CA GLY A 93 -17.61 -10.16 -7.41
C GLY A 93 -17.47 -11.65 -7.19
N ARG A 94 -17.45 -12.01 -5.90
CA ARG A 94 -17.28 -13.40 -5.46
C ARG A 94 -18.53 -14.21 -5.69
N LEU A 95 -18.33 -15.47 -6.10
CA LEU A 95 -19.38 -16.47 -6.23
C LEU A 95 -19.36 -17.41 -5.03
N TYR A 96 -20.52 -17.77 -4.55
CA TYR A 96 -20.71 -18.69 -3.43
C TYR A 96 -21.58 -19.87 -3.86
N LYS A 97 -21.15 -21.07 -3.43
CA LYS A 97 -21.84 -22.33 -3.71
C LYS A 97 -22.35 -22.95 -2.43
N TRP A 98 -23.58 -23.39 -2.48
CA TRP A 98 -24.19 -24.18 -1.42
C TRP A 98 -23.52 -25.57 -1.32
N VAL A 99 -23.28 -26.03 -0.10
CA VAL A 99 -22.79 -27.37 0.22
C VAL A 99 -23.76 -28.04 1.18
N ALA A 100 -24.14 -29.27 0.84
CA ALA A 100 -25.06 -30.02 1.66
C ALA A 100 -24.43 -30.30 3.04
N PRO A 101 -25.20 -30.14 4.14
CA PRO A 101 -24.76 -30.55 5.44
C PRO A 101 -24.71 -32.09 5.54
N ASP A 102 -23.81 -32.59 6.37
CA ASP A 102 -23.73 -33.99 6.74
C ASP A 102 -24.58 -34.29 7.98
N THR A 103 -24.98 -35.53 8.15
CA THR A 103 -25.65 -35.98 9.36
C THR A 103 -24.83 -37.08 10.03
N LEU A 104 -24.28 -36.80 11.21
CA LEU A 104 -23.53 -37.77 11.99
C LEU A 104 -24.25 -38.05 13.31
N ALA A 105 -24.66 -39.28 13.53
CA ALA A 105 -25.39 -39.70 14.74
C ALA A 105 -26.66 -38.87 15.04
N GLY A 106 -27.37 -38.39 13.99
CA GLY A 106 -28.57 -37.54 14.14
C GLY A 106 -28.29 -36.06 14.40
N VAL A 107 -27.02 -35.65 14.41
CA VAL A 107 -26.61 -34.24 14.52
C VAL A 107 -26.26 -33.71 13.12
N LEU A 108 -26.83 -32.57 12.76
CA LEU A 108 -26.53 -31.88 11.52
C LEU A 108 -25.17 -31.18 11.61
N ILE A 109 -24.27 -31.49 10.70
CA ILE A 109 -22.94 -30.88 10.60
C ILE A 109 -22.91 -30.01 9.33
N LEU A 110 -22.75 -28.70 9.51
CA LEU A 110 -22.65 -27.76 8.39
C LEU A 110 -21.23 -27.78 7.80
N ASN A 111 -21.13 -27.82 6.47
CA ASN A 111 -19.86 -27.99 5.75
C ASN A 111 -19.34 -26.69 5.13
N GLY A 112 -20.04 -25.58 5.31
CA GLY A 112 -19.68 -24.28 4.79
C GLY A 112 -19.10 -23.33 5.84
N THR A 113 -18.67 -22.17 5.35
CA THR A 113 -18.09 -21.08 6.15
C THR A 113 -18.93 -19.81 6.06
N TYR A 114 -19.82 -19.73 5.10
CA TYR A 114 -20.64 -18.56 4.77
C TYR A 114 -22.13 -18.88 4.84
N GLU A 115 -22.92 -17.84 5.18
CA GLU A 115 -24.39 -17.86 5.11
C GLU A 115 -24.91 -16.61 4.42
N PRO A 116 -26.07 -16.67 3.70
CA PRO A 116 -26.71 -15.52 3.08
C PRO A 116 -27.45 -14.67 4.13
N VAL A 117 -26.67 -14.09 5.04
CA VAL A 117 -27.17 -13.25 6.14
C VAL A 117 -26.39 -11.94 6.20
N ARG A 118 -27.02 -10.92 6.71
CA ARG A 118 -26.43 -9.61 6.98
C ARG A 118 -26.33 -9.41 8.49
N VAL A 119 -25.13 -9.13 8.98
CA VAL A 119 -24.93 -8.71 10.37
C VAL A 119 -25.39 -7.27 10.51
N LEU A 120 -26.35 -7.03 11.39
CA LEU A 120 -26.87 -5.70 11.66
C LEU A 120 -25.89 -4.94 12.56
N ALA A 121 -25.50 -3.73 12.13
CA ALA A 121 -24.67 -2.88 12.95
C ALA A 121 -25.53 -2.11 13.95
N THR A 122 -25.28 -2.32 15.24
CA THR A 122 -25.98 -1.60 16.31
C THR A 122 -25.48 -0.16 16.43
N PRO A 123 -26.34 0.83 16.63
CA PRO A 123 -25.90 2.17 16.98
C PRO A 123 -25.36 2.17 18.42
N LYS A 124 -24.10 2.58 18.57
CA LYS A 124 -23.38 2.59 19.84
C LYS A 124 -23.31 4.00 20.41
N LYS A 125 -23.40 4.10 21.72
CA LYS A 125 -23.17 5.35 22.45
C LYS A 125 -21.99 5.20 23.39
N ARG A 126 -21.03 6.11 23.35
CA ARG A 126 -19.88 6.12 24.26
C ARG A 126 -19.65 7.50 24.83
N GLN A 127 -19.59 7.60 26.13
CA GLN A 127 -19.36 8.84 26.88
C GLN A 127 -18.25 8.63 27.88
N MET A 128 -17.45 9.67 28.16
CA MET A 128 -16.42 9.65 29.19
C MET A 128 -16.30 11.03 29.84
N ILE A 129 -16.21 11.02 31.16
CA ILE A 129 -15.93 12.20 31.98
C ILE A 129 -14.62 11.93 32.70
N THR A 130 -13.68 12.87 32.64
CA THR A 130 -12.40 12.79 33.33
C THR A 130 -12.18 14.00 34.20
N ALA A 131 -11.58 13.79 35.36
CA ALA A 131 -11.15 14.87 36.26
C ALA A 131 -9.78 14.52 36.85
N GLY A 132 -8.90 15.48 36.97
CA GLY A 132 -7.57 15.27 37.52
C GLY A 132 -6.95 16.51 38.10
N PHE A 133 -5.93 16.33 38.90
CA PHE A 133 -5.14 17.42 39.44
C PHE A 133 -3.65 17.10 39.54
N GLU A 134 -2.82 18.12 39.47
CA GLU A 134 -1.38 18.04 39.76
C GLU A 134 -1.09 18.90 40.99
N LYS A 135 -0.35 18.32 41.97
CA LYS A 135 0.17 19.06 43.14
C LYS A 135 1.69 18.94 43.18
N LYS A 136 2.35 20.11 43.22
CA LYS A 136 3.80 20.23 43.46
C LYS A 136 4.04 20.41 44.95
N PHE A 137 4.66 19.42 45.61
CA PHE A 137 5.04 19.48 47.02
C PHE A 137 6.36 20.22 47.22
N SER A 138 7.24 20.18 46.21
CA SER A 138 8.53 20.85 46.22
C SER A 138 9.04 21.07 44.81
N LYS A 139 10.21 21.74 44.65
CA LYS A 139 10.92 21.85 43.35
C LYS A 139 11.29 20.49 42.77
N HIS A 140 11.25 19.43 43.55
CA HIS A 140 11.74 18.10 43.21
C HIS A 140 10.66 17.00 43.25
N SER A 141 9.48 17.29 43.81
CA SER A 141 8.45 16.27 44.03
C SER A 141 7.08 16.76 43.59
N ARG A 142 6.37 15.92 42.85
CA ARG A 142 5.03 16.20 42.35
C ARG A 142 4.16 14.96 42.36
N MET A 143 2.89 15.17 42.50
CA MET A 143 1.84 14.14 42.47
C MET A 143 0.84 14.49 41.37
N PHE A 144 0.40 13.47 40.67
CA PHE A 144 -0.70 13.52 39.72
C PHE A 144 -1.79 12.56 40.19
N PHE A 145 -3.02 12.96 40.00
CA PHE A 145 -4.18 12.12 40.22
C PHE A 145 -5.19 12.39 39.11
N ASP A 146 -5.65 11.33 38.48
CA ASP A 146 -6.66 11.34 37.44
C ASP A 146 -7.72 10.29 37.73
N ALA A 147 -8.99 10.64 37.54
CA ALA A 147 -10.12 9.75 37.60
C ALA A 147 -10.97 9.89 36.36
N ALA A 148 -11.52 8.79 35.88
CA ALA A 148 -12.37 8.73 34.71
C ALA A 148 -13.58 7.83 34.96
N ILE A 149 -14.73 8.24 34.44
CA ILE A 149 -15.97 7.45 34.38
C ILE A 149 -16.34 7.32 32.91
N SER A 150 -16.56 6.10 32.44
CA SER A 150 -17.06 5.82 31.08
C SER A 150 -18.47 5.24 31.13
N ASN A 151 -19.26 5.55 30.13
CA ASN A 151 -20.52 4.90 29.82
C ASN A 151 -20.50 4.46 28.36
N GLU A 152 -20.58 3.15 28.12
CA GLU A 152 -20.62 2.56 26.78
C GLU A 152 -21.85 1.68 26.66
N ASP A 153 -22.74 2.04 25.73
CA ASP A 153 -23.92 1.29 25.34
C ASP A 153 -23.65 0.76 23.92
N LEU A 154 -23.59 -0.55 23.78
CA LEU A 154 -23.27 -1.24 22.52
C LEU A 154 -24.48 -1.34 21.59
N ASN A 155 -25.68 -1.13 22.13
CA ASN A 155 -26.93 -1.23 21.36
C ASN A 155 -28.00 -0.30 21.93
N THR A 156 -28.03 0.93 21.47
CA THR A 156 -28.97 1.94 21.96
C THR A 156 -30.45 1.66 21.61
N PHE A 157 -30.75 0.61 20.84
CA PHE A 157 -32.09 0.10 20.64
C PHE A 157 -32.59 -0.79 21.79
N SER A 158 -31.67 -1.43 22.53
CA SER A 158 -32.02 -2.34 23.61
C SER A 158 -31.82 -1.69 24.98
N GLN A 159 -32.69 -2.03 25.91
CA GLN A 159 -32.52 -1.75 27.34
C GLN A 159 -31.96 -2.96 28.11
N LEU A 160 -31.84 -4.10 27.46
CA LEU A 160 -31.20 -5.28 28.01
C LEU A 160 -29.69 -5.03 28.19
N SER A 161 -29.10 -5.64 29.22
CA SER A 161 -27.66 -5.53 29.51
C SER A 161 -27.15 -4.12 29.86
N ALA A 162 -28.03 -3.18 30.26
CA ALA A 162 -27.64 -1.80 30.61
C ALA A 162 -26.82 -1.66 31.90
N ASN A 163 -26.76 -2.72 32.73
CA ASN A 163 -26.09 -2.70 34.06
C ASN A 163 -24.55 -2.67 33.97
N ASP A 164 -23.98 -3.08 32.88
CA ASP A 164 -22.53 -3.13 32.62
C ASP A 164 -22.01 -1.94 31.81
N ASN A 165 -22.86 -1.00 31.42
CA ASN A 165 -22.52 0.15 30.61
C ASN A 165 -21.58 1.14 31.32
N THR A 166 -21.56 1.18 32.66
CA THR A 166 -20.80 2.20 33.41
C THR A 166 -19.58 1.59 34.10
N GLY A 167 -18.43 2.18 33.85
CA GLY A 167 -17.17 1.78 34.47
C GLY A 167 -16.33 2.98 34.89
N TYR A 168 -15.34 2.73 35.75
CA TYR A 168 -14.42 3.74 36.26
C TYR A 168 -12.95 3.33 36.11
N ALA A 169 -12.07 4.34 36.04
CA ALA A 169 -10.62 4.16 36.13
C ALA A 169 -9.97 5.27 36.95
N ILE A 170 -8.95 4.92 37.71
CA ILE A 170 -8.19 5.85 38.56
C ILE A 170 -6.70 5.65 38.29
N LYS A 171 -5.96 6.77 38.20
CA LYS A 171 -4.50 6.77 38.13
C LYS A 171 -3.93 7.75 39.14
N ALA A 172 -2.98 7.29 39.94
CA ALA A 172 -2.21 8.12 40.88
C ALA A 172 -0.72 7.96 40.60
N SER A 173 0.03 9.03 40.62
CA SER A 173 1.46 9.02 40.32
C SER A 173 2.19 10.00 41.23
N PHE A 174 3.24 9.53 41.88
CA PHE A 174 4.13 10.37 42.68
C PHE A 174 5.55 10.27 42.16
N ASN A 175 6.14 11.40 41.79
CA ASN A 175 7.45 11.47 41.18
C ASN A 175 8.39 12.38 41.96
N THR A 176 9.62 11.93 42.16
CA THR A 176 10.67 12.70 42.83
C THR A 176 11.97 12.65 42.05
N LEU A 177 12.66 13.79 41.93
CA LEU A 177 13.99 13.90 41.33
C LEU A 177 14.86 14.83 42.20
N LYS A 178 15.61 14.25 43.17
CA LYS A 178 16.42 15.02 44.13
C LYS A 178 17.92 14.90 43.82
N PRO A 179 18.68 15.98 43.93
CA PRO A 179 20.15 15.88 43.90
C PRO A 179 20.64 15.01 45.06
N VAL A 180 21.63 14.15 44.77
CA VAL A 180 22.33 13.35 45.75
C VAL A 180 23.83 13.56 45.61
N PHE A 181 24.57 13.36 46.69
CA PHE A 181 26.00 13.63 46.82
C PHE A 181 26.38 15.13 46.77
N SER A 182 27.47 15.46 47.36
CA SER A 182 28.00 16.86 47.48
C SER A 182 28.23 17.54 46.15
N SER A 183 28.53 16.75 45.08
CA SER A 183 28.80 17.30 43.74
C SER A 183 27.57 17.78 42.98
N LYS A 184 26.34 17.49 43.47
CA LYS A 184 25.05 17.80 42.80
C LYS A 184 24.94 17.34 41.35
N LYS A 185 25.94 16.63 40.81
CA LYS A 185 25.92 16.08 39.44
C LYS A 185 24.99 14.86 39.31
N TRP A 186 24.75 14.16 40.41
CA TRP A 186 23.88 13.01 40.48
C TRP A 186 22.53 13.40 41.02
N LYS A 187 21.49 12.84 40.42
CA LYS A 187 20.10 12.97 40.89
C LYS A 187 19.52 11.60 41.13
N PHE A 188 18.88 11.42 42.26
CA PHE A 188 18.06 10.25 42.54
C PHE A 188 16.66 10.49 42.00
N LYS A 189 16.18 9.58 41.17
CA LYS A 189 14.86 9.53 40.63
C LYS A 189 14.06 8.44 41.34
N SER A 190 12.90 8.76 41.89
CA SER A 190 11.94 7.74 42.34
C SER A 190 10.55 8.10 41.82
N ALA A 191 9.78 7.08 41.47
CA ALA A 191 8.40 7.21 41.10
C ALA A 191 7.59 6.01 41.63
N ILE A 192 6.35 6.33 41.97
CA ILE A 192 5.34 5.31 42.31
C ILE A 192 4.12 5.66 41.48
N ASP A 193 3.68 4.72 40.66
CA ASP A 193 2.48 4.85 39.85
C ASP A 193 1.51 3.72 40.20
N PHE A 194 0.24 4.07 40.35
CA PHE A 194 -0.84 3.14 40.55
C PHE A 194 -1.97 3.45 39.59
N GLU A 195 -2.54 2.41 39.00
CA GLU A 195 -3.65 2.51 38.06
C GLU A 195 -4.64 1.35 38.37
N THR A 196 -5.91 1.67 38.44
CA THR A 196 -7.00 0.70 38.49
C THR A 196 -8.08 1.04 37.46
N GLN A 197 -8.69 0.01 36.94
CA GLN A 197 -9.80 0.12 36.00
C GLN A 197 -10.80 -1.00 36.28
N SER A 198 -12.08 -0.65 36.40
CA SER A 198 -13.17 -1.64 36.53
C SER A 198 -13.38 -2.42 35.23
N SER A 199 -14.00 -3.58 35.32
CA SER A 199 -14.35 -4.46 34.20
C SER A 199 -15.14 -3.73 33.11
N ASN A 200 -16.07 -2.87 33.53
CA ASN A 200 -16.96 -2.13 32.63
C ASN A 200 -16.37 -0.81 32.11
N PHE A 201 -15.14 -0.45 32.48
CA PHE A 201 -14.51 0.76 31.98
C PHE A 201 -14.09 0.61 30.52
N LYS A 202 -14.64 1.42 29.65
CA LYS A 202 -14.33 1.45 28.22
C LYS A 202 -13.63 2.75 27.85
N ARG A 203 -12.41 2.61 27.37
CA ARG A 203 -11.59 3.73 26.91
C ARG A 203 -12.02 4.19 25.51
N ILE A 204 -11.96 5.48 25.26
CA ILE A 204 -12.26 6.06 23.94
C ILE A 204 -11.10 5.77 22.97
N GLU A 205 -9.85 5.92 23.44
CA GLU A 205 -8.64 5.68 22.68
C GLU A 205 -7.72 4.69 23.39
N ARG A 206 -6.86 4.04 22.61
CA ARG A 206 -5.86 3.13 23.15
C ARG A 206 -4.75 3.94 23.85
N PHE A 207 -4.60 3.80 25.16
CA PHE A 207 -3.55 4.46 25.95
C PHE A 207 -2.35 3.54 26.27
N ARG A 208 -2.53 2.21 26.21
CA ARG A 208 -1.46 1.24 26.42
C ARG A 208 -0.71 0.97 25.12
N THR A 209 0.56 0.56 25.22
CA THR A 209 1.39 0.20 24.06
C THR A 209 0.75 -0.93 23.24
N VAL A 210 1.06 -1.00 21.94
CA VAL A 210 0.54 -2.06 21.05
C VAL A 210 0.86 -3.45 21.57
N GLU A 211 2.08 -3.64 22.09
CA GLU A 211 2.59 -4.90 22.60
C GLU A 211 2.20 -5.18 24.08
N PHE A 212 1.29 -4.41 24.67
CA PHE A 212 0.98 -4.54 26.10
C PHE A 212 0.52 -5.95 26.47
N GLN A 213 -0.44 -6.51 25.72
CA GLN A 213 -0.98 -7.84 25.97
C GLN A 213 0.11 -8.91 25.84
N ARG A 214 0.93 -8.84 24.81
CA ARG A 214 2.07 -9.74 24.61
C ARG A 214 3.11 -9.59 25.73
N ASN A 215 3.43 -8.36 26.11
CA ASN A 215 4.43 -8.06 27.13
C ASN A 215 4.04 -8.52 28.54
N TRP A 216 2.77 -8.83 28.76
CA TRP A 216 2.22 -9.37 29.99
C TRP A 216 1.66 -10.79 29.86
N ASN A 217 1.75 -11.42 28.68
CA ASN A 217 1.18 -12.73 28.38
C ASN A 217 -0.34 -12.84 28.68
N VAL A 218 -1.10 -11.78 28.36
CA VAL A 218 -2.54 -11.67 28.63
C VAL A 218 -3.42 -11.76 27.39
N GLN A 219 -2.89 -12.23 26.26
CA GLN A 219 -3.60 -12.26 24.96
C GLN A 219 -4.82 -13.20 24.97
N ALA A 220 -4.77 -14.27 25.75
CA ALA A 220 -5.81 -15.29 25.84
C ALA A 220 -6.66 -15.16 27.13
N ILE A 221 -6.57 -14.02 27.82
CA ILE A 221 -7.30 -13.80 29.08
C ILE A 221 -8.47 -12.86 28.80
N ASP A 222 -9.64 -13.26 29.28
CA ASP A 222 -10.83 -12.42 29.28
C ASP A 222 -10.60 -11.17 30.14
N ASN A 223 -10.75 -9.99 29.52
CA ASN A 223 -10.49 -8.69 30.14
C ASN A 223 -11.75 -8.08 30.81
N LEU A 224 -12.81 -8.86 31.02
CA LEU A 224 -14.05 -8.39 31.65
C LEU A 224 -13.94 -8.20 33.17
N LYS A 225 -12.77 -8.47 33.80
CA LYS A 225 -12.55 -8.29 35.22
C LYS A 225 -11.74 -7.04 35.53
N ASP A 226 -11.81 -6.59 36.79
CA ASP A 226 -11.10 -5.43 37.29
C ASP A 226 -9.59 -5.60 37.19
N GLN A 227 -8.92 -4.55 36.79
CA GLN A 227 -7.49 -4.55 36.52
C GLN A 227 -6.77 -3.56 37.44
N TYR A 228 -5.59 -3.97 37.90
CA TYR A 228 -4.71 -3.17 38.74
C TYR A 228 -3.30 -3.19 38.17
N ASN A 229 -2.66 -2.03 38.11
CA ASN A 229 -1.27 -1.88 37.67
C ASN A 229 -0.51 -1.02 38.66
N GLY A 230 0.60 -1.50 39.18
CA GLY A 230 1.47 -0.79 40.08
C GLY A 230 2.89 -0.73 39.52
N VAL A 231 3.56 0.41 39.65
CA VAL A 231 4.96 0.60 39.25
C VAL A 231 5.72 1.30 40.35
N VAL A 232 6.87 0.75 40.74
CA VAL A 232 7.86 1.43 41.55
C VAL A 232 9.13 1.56 40.77
N SER A 233 9.59 2.81 40.56
CA SER A 233 10.79 3.15 39.79
C SER A 233 11.84 3.78 40.69
N LEU A 234 13.09 3.27 40.62
CA LEU A 234 14.24 3.83 41.30
C LEU A 234 15.37 4.05 40.28
N GLY A 235 16.00 5.22 40.27
CA GLY A 235 17.03 5.50 39.30
C GLY A 235 18.07 6.50 39.76
N LEU A 236 19.26 6.41 39.18
CA LEU A 236 20.35 7.36 39.33
C LEU A 236 20.62 8.02 37.99
N LEU A 237 20.46 9.31 37.93
CA LEU A 237 20.67 10.14 36.74
C LEU A 237 21.88 11.04 36.92
N ASN A 238 22.79 10.99 35.98
CA ASN A 238 23.90 11.91 35.85
C ASN A 238 23.90 12.51 34.44
N ARG A 239 23.96 13.83 34.33
CA ARG A 239 23.88 14.53 33.04
C ARG A 239 25.01 14.14 32.07
N GLU A 240 26.20 13.85 32.57
CA GLU A 240 27.38 13.50 31.78
C GLU A 240 27.54 11.98 31.56
N ALA A 241 27.23 11.18 32.60
CA ALA A 241 27.43 9.73 32.58
C ALA A 241 26.22 8.97 32.05
N GLY A 242 24.98 9.44 32.35
CA GLY A 242 23.77 8.77 31.88
C GLY A 242 22.77 8.42 32.98
N LEU A 243 21.97 7.38 32.74
CA LEU A 243 20.88 6.89 33.60
C LEU A 243 21.05 5.42 33.87
N VAL A 244 20.87 5.02 35.14
CA VAL A 244 20.60 3.63 35.52
C VAL A 244 19.27 3.65 36.29
N GLN A 245 18.28 2.86 35.86
CA GLN A 245 16.95 2.82 36.45
C GLN A 245 16.49 1.37 36.56
N TYR A 246 15.91 1.06 37.70
CA TYR A 246 15.22 -0.18 37.96
C TYR A 246 13.73 0.11 38.20
N ASP A 247 12.86 -0.66 37.51
CA ASP A 247 11.42 -0.59 37.68
C ASP A 247 10.90 -1.97 38.11
N PHE A 248 10.14 -1.99 39.19
CA PHE A 248 9.33 -3.14 39.56
C PHE A 248 7.88 -2.83 39.25
N THR A 249 7.24 -3.69 38.45
CA THR A 249 5.86 -3.50 37.99
C THR A 249 5.03 -4.72 38.32
N THR A 250 3.81 -4.51 38.86
CA THR A 250 2.81 -5.55 39.00
C THR A 250 1.59 -5.24 38.15
N TYR A 251 1.02 -6.27 37.54
CA TYR A 251 -0.24 -6.17 36.81
C TYR A 251 -1.13 -7.34 37.20
N GLN A 252 -2.37 -7.06 37.61
CA GLN A 252 -3.30 -8.02 38.09
C GLN A 252 -4.66 -7.87 37.43
N ILE A 253 -5.33 -8.99 37.16
CA ILE A 253 -6.75 -9.07 36.76
C ILE A 253 -7.40 -9.95 37.84
N THR A 254 -8.42 -9.42 38.48
CA THR A 254 -9.09 -10.08 39.62
C THR A 254 -9.36 -11.56 39.34
N ASP A 255 -8.98 -12.46 40.29
CA ASP A 255 -9.16 -13.92 40.23
C ASP A 255 -8.64 -14.65 38.99
N THR A 256 -8.01 -13.96 38.07
CA THR A 256 -7.66 -14.54 36.76
C THR A 256 -6.17 -14.50 36.47
N TYR A 257 -5.49 -13.41 36.87
CA TYR A 257 -4.10 -13.20 36.47
C TYR A 257 -3.33 -12.34 37.47
N SER A 258 -2.11 -12.74 37.78
CA SER A 258 -1.13 -11.94 38.52
C SER A 258 0.21 -12.00 37.82
N GLY A 259 0.75 -10.84 37.45
CA GLY A 259 2.06 -10.70 36.82
C GLY A 259 2.99 -9.76 37.57
N TYR A 260 4.25 -10.15 37.72
CA TYR A 260 5.30 -9.40 38.40
C TYR A 260 6.48 -9.25 37.45
N ARG A 261 6.90 -8.02 37.18
CA ARG A 261 7.95 -7.72 36.20
C ARG A 261 9.02 -6.82 36.79
N SER A 262 10.25 -7.28 36.75
CA SER A 262 11.47 -6.52 37.04
C SER A 262 12.06 -6.00 35.75
N MET A 263 12.42 -4.72 35.69
CA MET A 263 13.05 -4.10 34.51
C MET A 263 14.28 -3.30 34.91
N LEU A 264 15.37 -3.46 34.15
CA LEU A 264 16.59 -2.68 34.28
C LEU A 264 16.80 -1.88 32.98
N LYS A 265 16.97 -0.58 33.12
CA LYS A 265 17.30 0.35 32.02
C LYS A 265 18.63 1.04 32.33
N VAL A 266 19.60 0.88 31.45
CA VAL A 266 20.89 1.56 31.49
C VAL A 266 21.07 2.37 30.19
N ASP A 267 21.36 3.65 30.31
CA ASP A 267 21.82 4.51 29.22
C ASP A 267 23.09 5.21 29.70
N TRP A 268 24.25 4.63 29.41
CA TRP A 268 25.54 5.07 29.89
C TRP A 268 26.42 5.57 28.76
N LYS A 269 27.09 6.71 28.96
CA LYS A 269 27.86 7.38 27.88
C LYS A 269 29.31 7.67 28.24
N LYS A 270 29.76 7.41 29.44
CA LYS A 270 31.10 7.72 29.90
C LYS A 270 31.98 6.50 29.74
N PHE A 271 33.14 6.63 29.05
CA PHE A 271 34.13 5.59 28.73
C PHE A 271 33.66 4.52 27.73
N VAL A 272 32.43 4.05 27.89
CA VAL A 272 31.72 3.10 27.01
C VAL A 272 30.30 3.62 26.80
N ASN A 273 29.81 3.54 25.60
CA ASN A 273 28.39 3.77 25.35
C ASN A 273 27.67 2.42 25.57
N ALA A 274 26.77 2.36 26.54
CA ALA A 274 25.98 1.18 26.83
C ALA A 274 24.51 1.56 26.96
N LYS A 275 23.66 0.95 26.14
CA LYS A 275 22.22 1.01 26.24
C LYS A 275 21.72 -0.38 26.51
N ILE A 276 21.15 -0.61 27.68
CA ILE A 276 20.65 -1.92 28.10
C ILE A 276 19.21 -1.75 28.56
N ASN A 277 18.30 -2.58 28.05
CA ASN A 277 16.95 -2.72 28.54
C ASN A 277 16.71 -4.20 28.77
N ALA A 278 16.62 -4.60 30.03
CA ALA A 278 16.34 -5.97 30.44
C ALA A 278 15.04 -6.04 31.22
N SER A 279 14.26 -7.07 31.03
CA SER A 279 13.05 -7.34 31.81
C SER A 279 12.85 -8.82 32.03
N TYR A 280 12.34 -9.14 33.21
CA TYR A 280 11.94 -10.48 33.58
C TYR A 280 10.54 -10.43 34.19
N LEU A 281 9.60 -11.13 33.57
CA LEU A 281 8.21 -11.25 33.99
C LEU A 281 7.95 -12.67 34.48
N THR A 282 7.27 -12.80 35.61
CA THR A 282 6.64 -14.03 36.04
C THR A 282 5.15 -13.82 36.17
N THR A 283 4.36 -14.80 35.74
CA THR A 283 2.90 -14.74 35.85
C THR A 283 2.31 -15.98 36.47
N GLN A 284 1.19 -15.79 37.15
CA GLN A 284 0.32 -16.84 37.69
C GLN A 284 -1.11 -16.57 37.24
N GLY A 285 -1.85 -17.60 36.85
CA GLY A 285 -3.21 -17.54 36.39
C GLY A 285 -3.60 -18.84 35.70
N VAL A 286 -4.34 -18.78 34.60
CA VAL A 286 -4.69 -19.97 33.80
C VAL A 286 -3.42 -20.75 33.39
N ASN A 287 -2.34 -20.00 33.08
CA ASN A 287 -1.01 -20.54 32.82
C ASN A 287 0.03 -19.85 33.69
N GLN A 288 1.06 -20.60 34.09
CA GLN A 288 2.26 -20.02 34.66
C GLN A 288 3.21 -19.66 33.53
N THR A 289 3.69 -18.41 33.46
CA THR A 289 4.65 -18.02 32.46
C THR A 289 5.88 -17.36 33.07
N SER A 290 7.03 -17.50 32.37
CA SER A 290 8.21 -16.69 32.61
C SER A 290 8.70 -16.09 31.32
N PHE A 291 8.89 -14.78 31.31
CA PHE A 291 9.27 -14.06 30.12
C PHE A 291 10.51 -13.20 30.36
N LEU A 292 11.65 -13.66 29.87
CA LEU A 292 12.93 -12.93 29.88
C LEU A 292 13.10 -12.19 28.57
N ARG A 293 13.42 -10.91 28.64
CA ARG A 293 13.78 -10.08 27.47
C ARG A 293 14.96 -9.21 27.83
N HIS A 294 15.93 -9.11 26.95
CA HIS A 294 16.90 -8.04 27.01
C HIS A 294 17.35 -7.58 25.63
N LYS A 295 17.64 -6.28 25.55
CA LYS A 295 18.28 -5.67 24.39
C LYS A 295 19.45 -4.85 24.88
N SER A 296 20.61 -5.06 24.27
CA SER A 296 21.78 -4.26 24.55
C SER A 296 22.44 -3.70 23.29
N ASP A 297 23.08 -2.53 23.42
CA ASP A 297 23.99 -1.93 22.45
C ASP A 297 25.15 -1.35 23.23
N ILE A 298 26.27 -2.07 23.24
CA ILE A 298 27.47 -1.70 23.97
C ILE A 298 28.55 -1.37 22.95
N SER A 299 29.12 -0.16 23.01
CA SER A 299 30.15 0.24 22.06
C SER A 299 31.20 1.16 22.67
N LYS A 300 32.43 1.08 22.12
CA LYS A 300 33.54 1.93 22.54
C LYS A 300 34.16 2.58 21.32
N GLN A 301 34.51 3.86 21.46
CA GLN A 301 35.19 4.64 20.46
C GLN A 301 36.70 4.50 20.64
N PHE A 302 37.41 4.13 19.57
CA PHE A 302 38.85 4.03 19.46
C PHE A 302 39.32 4.93 18.32
N GLY A 303 39.77 6.13 18.64
CA GLY A 303 40.11 7.11 17.61
C GLY A 303 38.92 7.39 16.66
N PHE A 304 39.07 7.08 15.37
CA PHE A 304 38.01 7.28 14.37
C PHE A 304 37.07 6.07 14.21
N VAL A 305 37.40 4.93 14.84
CA VAL A 305 36.61 3.70 14.74
C VAL A 305 35.84 3.44 16.01
N ARG A 306 34.60 3.03 15.88
CA ARG A 306 33.76 2.51 16.96
C ARG A 306 33.53 1.01 16.75
N ILE A 307 33.79 0.22 17.78
CA ILE A 307 33.47 -1.21 17.82
C ILE A 307 32.29 -1.40 18.79
N GLY A 308 31.34 -2.20 18.42
CA GLY A 308 30.18 -2.44 19.24
C GLY A 308 29.62 -3.85 19.10
N PHE A 309 28.88 -4.21 20.13
CA PHE A 309 28.09 -5.43 20.22
C PHE A 309 26.65 -5.06 20.52
N LYS A 310 25.72 -5.68 19.80
CA LYS A 310 24.29 -5.60 20.06
C LYS A 310 23.72 -6.98 20.27
N ASP A 311 22.74 -7.06 21.10
CA ASP A 311 21.92 -8.26 21.20
C ASP A 311 20.46 -7.96 21.51
N ASP A 312 19.61 -8.89 21.12
CA ASP A 312 18.16 -8.92 21.37
C ASP A 312 17.78 -10.36 21.70
N HIS A 313 17.40 -10.60 22.94
CA HIS A 313 17.04 -11.92 23.44
C HIS A 313 15.62 -11.91 23.99
N GLU A 314 14.82 -12.87 23.57
CA GLU A 314 13.53 -13.16 24.17
C GLU A 314 13.44 -14.66 24.47
N MET A 315 12.96 -14.98 25.66
CA MET A 315 12.61 -16.34 26.06
C MET A 315 11.28 -16.29 26.81
N ASN A 316 10.24 -16.81 26.20
CA ASN A 316 8.89 -16.84 26.76
C ASN A 316 8.46 -18.30 26.98
N LEU A 317 8.33 -18.68 28.21
CA LEU A 317 7.99 -20.03 28.63
C LEU A 317 6.59 -20.05 29.22
N PHE A 318 5.71 -20.86 28.66
CA PHE A 318 4.38 -21.17 29.17
C PHE A 318 4.40 -22.56 29.76
N LYS A 319 3.90 -22.71 31.01
CA LYS A 319 3.96 -23.97 31.78
C LYS A 319 2.61 -24.33 32.38
N THR A 320 2.35 -25.64 32.46
CA THR A 320 1.36 -26.23 33.33
C THR A 320 2.05 -27.32 34.13
N GLY A 321 2.23 -27.10 35.44
CA GLY A 321 3.15 -27.90 36.25
C GLY A 321 4.57 -27.85 35.72
N ASP A 322 5.18 -29.00 35.49
CA ASP A 322 6.55 -29.12 34.96
C ASP A 322 6.60 -29.17 33.41
N SER A 323 5.46 -29.13 32.72
CA SER A 323 5.41 -29.29 31.27
C SER A 323 5.38 -27.93 30.52
N LEU A 324 6.24 -27.80 29.51
CA LEU A 324 6.24 -26.66 28.62
C LEU A 324 5.16 -26.81 27.53
N TRP A 325 4.46 -25.71 27.25
CA TRP A 325 3.51 -25.65 26.15
C TRP A 325 4.19 -25.39 24.81
N ASN A 326 3.54 -25.82 23.71
CA ASN A 326 4.05 -25.69 22.36
C ASN A 326 4.23 -24.24 21.89
N ASN A 327 3.58 -23.28 22.51
CA ASN A 327 3.75 -21.84 22.24
C ASN A 327 4.95 -21.22 22.97
N SER A 328 5.69 -21.98 23.77
CA SER A 328 6.94 -21.50 24.35
C SER A 328 8.03 -21.38 23.30
N TYR A 329 8.79 -20.30 23.36
CA TYR A 329 9.83 -20.02 22.38
C TYR A 329 11.00 -19.27 23.02
N GLN A 330 12.13 -19.31 22.31
CA GLN A 330 13.30 -18.47 22.58
C GLN A 330 13.89 -18.02 21.25
N TYR A 331 14.33 -16.77 21.18
CA TYR A 331 15.30 -16.37 20.19
C TYR A 331 16.45 -15.60 20.81
N TYR A 332 17.62 -15.73 20.23
CA TYR A 332 18.79 -14.93 20.55
C TYR A 332 19.38 -14.38 19.26
N ASP A 333 19.38 -13.07 19.14
CA ASP A 333 19.82 -12.30 17.98
C ASP A 333 20.98 -11.39 18.42
N TRP A 334 22.18 -11.62 17.90
CA TRP A 334 23.33 -10.83 18.27
C TRP A 334 24.06 -10.29 17.04
N GLU A 335 24.70 -9.14 17.18
CA GLU A 335 25.42 -8.42 16.14
C GLU A 335 26.73 -7.85 16.68
N VAL A 336 27.84 -8.15 16.02
CA VAL A 336 29.10 -7.42 16.20
C VAL A 336 29.26 -6.45 15.04
N TYR A 337 29.66 -5.22 15.34
CA TYR A 337 29.85 -4.22 14.30
C TYR A 337 31.07 -3.34 14.51
N ILE A 338 31.62 -2.86 13.39
CA ILE A 338 32.69 -1.87 13.31
C ILE A 338 32.16 -0.72 12.44
N GLN A 339 32.22 0.50 12.94
CA GLN A 339 31.81 1.69 12.22
C GLN A 339 32.71 2.89 12.55
N ASN A 340 32.69 3.93 11.72
CA ASN A 340 33.36 5.19 12.06
C ASN A 340 32.43 6.09 12.91
N GLN A 341 32.95 7.25 13.32
CA GLN A 341 32.22 8.22 14.14
C GLN A 341 30.91 8.69 13.43
N ASP A 342 29.83 8.82 14.19
CA ASP A 342 28.52 9.26 13.70
C ASP A 342 28.54 10.68 13.12
N SER A 343 29.47 11.54 13.56
CA SER A 343 29.66 12.91 13.06
C SER A 343 30.39 13.00 11.72
N SER A 344 30.96 11.90 11.21
CA SER A 344 31.66 11.88 9.92
C SER A 344 30.70 12.06 8.75
N LYS A 345 31.08 12.91 7.78
CA LYS A 345 30.32 13.07 6.52
C LYS A 345 30.35 11.82 5.64
N SER A 346 31.46 11.01 5.74
CA SER A 346 31.50 9.69 5.12
C SER A 346 31.40 8.65 6.21
N LYS A 347 30.50 7.70 6.04
CA LYS A 347 30.18 6.67 7.02
C LYS A 347 30.49 5.29 6.45
N PHE A 348 30.97 4.41 7.28
CA PHE A 348 31.06 2.99 7.00
C PHE A 348 30.66 2.20 8.23
N ARG A 349 30.03 1.07 8.00
CA ARG A 349 29.66 0.09 9.00
C ARG A 349 29.76 -1.31 8.39
N PHE A 350 30.50 -2.18 9.06
CA PHE A 350 30.56 -3.60 8.79
C PHE A 350 29.96 -4.31 9.98
N PHE A 351 29.12 -5.30 9.75
CA PHE A 351 28.50 -6.06 10.82
C PHE A 351 28.33 -7.52 10.43
N TYR A 352 28.36 -8.35 11.44
CA TYR A 352 27.92 -9.73 11.38
C TYR A 352 26.85 -9.94 12.43
N LYS A 353 25.71 -10.45 11.98
CA LYS A 353 24.54 -10.67 12.81
C LYS A 353 24.12 -12.13 12.70
N GLU A 354 23.81 -12.76 13.83
CA GLU A 354 23.32 -14.14 13.87
C GLU A 354 22.10 -14.23 14.81
N ARG A 355 21.08 -14.96 14.36
CA ARG A 355 19.86 -15.20 15.10
C ARG A 355 19.58 -16.70 15.16
N SER A 356 19.37 -17.23 16.37
CA SER A 356 18.95 -18.58 16.67
C SER A 356 17.53 -18.56 17.22
N ASP A 357 16.64 -19.33 16.60
CA ASP A 357 15.25 -19.51 17.05
C ASP A 357 15.07 -20.94 17.60
N LYS A 358 14.41 -21.05 18.78
CA LYS A 358 14.12 -22.31 19.45
C LYS A 358 12.63 -22.41 19.78
N TYR A 359 12.07 -23.58 19.60
CA TYR A 359 10.69 -23.91 19.96
C TYR A 359 10.61 -25.17 20.81
N THR A 360 9.45 -25.39 21.43
CA THR A 360 9.24 -26.49 22.36
C THR A 360 9.12 -27.82 21.63
N ARG A 361 9.88 -28.82 22.12
CA ARG A 361 9.76 -30.23 21.78
C ARG A 361 10.26 -31.08 22.94
N ASN A 362 9.55 -32.16 23.28
CA ASN A 362 9.91 -33.07 24.39
C ASN A 362 10.20 -32.32 25.69
N ASN A 363 9.32 -31.39 26.06
CA ASN A 363 9.41 -30.59 27.28
C ASN A 363 10.68 -29.71 27.39
N GLY A 364 11.33 -29.42 26.27
CA GLY A 364 12.53 -28.57 26.18
C GLY A 364 12.52 -27.63 24.99
N LEU A 365 13.34 -26.59 25.03
CA LEU A 365 13.55 -25.68 23.91
C LEU A 365 14.66 -26.23 22.97
N ASN A 366 14.28 -26.58 21.75
CA ASN A 366 15.16 -27.15 20.75
C ASN A 366 15.40 -26.16 19.58
N ASN A 367 16.60 -26.22 19.01
CA ASN A 367 16.97 -25.34 17.88
C ASN A 367 16.11 -25.65 16.65
N ALA A 368 15.35 -24.68 16.16
CA ALA A 368 14.51 -24.79 14.98
C ALA A 368 15.16 -24.18 13.75
N ALA A 369 15.76 -22.99 13.91
CA ALA A 369 16.36 -22.26 12.79
C ALA A 369 17.57 -21.43 13.24
N LEU A 370 18.49 -21.21 12.30
CA LEU A 370 19.66 -20.35 12.46
C LEU A 370 19.78 -19.42 11.24
N ALA A 371 19.75 -18.11 11.47
CA ALA A 371 19.95 -17.11 10.44
C ALA A 371 21.28 -16.38 10.63
N ARG A 372 22.12 -16.33 9.59
CA ARG A 372 23.38 -15.59 9.56
C ARG A 372 23.28 -14.45 8.58
N ASN A 373 23.69 -13.25 9.00
CA ASN A 373 23.48 -12.04 8.22
C ASN A 373 24.75 -11.14 8.24
N PRO A 374 25.80 -11.45 7.47
CA PRO A 374 26.88 -10.50 7.23
C PRO A 374 26.35 -9.30 6.43
N GLY A 375 26.81 -8.11 6.77
CA GLY A 375 26.38 -6.91 6.07
C GLY A 375 27.37 -5.77 6.11
N VAL A 376 27.18 -4.86 5.15
CA VAL A 376 27.98 -3.65 4.98
C VAL A 376 27.09 -2.46 4.66
N SER A 377 27.41 -1.31 5.24
CA SER A 377 26.79 -0.03 4.91
C SER A 377 27.89 1.01 4.73
N ILE A 378 27.97 1.61 3.55
CA ILE A 378 28.95 2.64 3.21
C ILE A 378 28.19 3.85 2.67
N GLU A 379 28.47 5.03 3.18
CA GLU A 379 27.94 6.30 2.69
C GLU A 379 29.12 7.28 2.52
N LEU A 380 29.41 7.67 1.29
CA LEU A 380 30.44 8.63 0.94
C LEU A 380 29.78 9.92 0.49
N SER A 381 29.73 10.93 1.35
CA SER A 381 29.06 12.22 1.11
C SER A 381 29.98 13.43 1.31
N LYS A 382 31.28 13.20 1.56
CA LYS A 382 32.28 14.27 1.76
C LYS A 382 32.45 15.13 0.50
N ASN A 383 32.44 14.50 -0.68
CA ASN A 383 32.56 15.20 -1.96
C ASN A 383 31.13 15.53 -2.46
N PRO A 384 30.74 16.80 -2.61
CA PRO A 384 29.41 17.17 -3.10
C PRO A 384 29.16 16.74 -4.55
N ASN A 385 30.22 16.47 -5.32
CA ASN A 385 30.12 16.01 -6.70
C ASN A 385 29.97 14.48 -6.83
N HIS A 386 30.27 13.74 -5.77
CA HIS A 386 30.18 12.28 -5.73
C HIS A 386 29.53 11.88 -4.40
N ARG A 387 28.31 11.43 -4.45
CA ARG A 387 27.61 10.84 -3.32
C ARG A 387 27.34 9.39 -3.63
N PHE A 388 27.88 8.51 -2.81
CA PHE A 388 27.76 7.07 -2.99
C PHE A 388 27.24 6.44 -1.70
N GLY A 389 26.23 5.64 -1.80
CA GLY A 389 25.66 4.87 -0.71
C GLY A 389 25.52 3.42 -1.12
N VAL A 390 25.95 2.49 -0.27
CA VAL A 390 25.75 1.06 -0.39
C VAL A 390 25.26 0.53 0.94
N ARG A 391 24.19 -0.27 0.90
CA ARG A 391 23.79 -1.15 2.00
C ARG A 391 23.56 -2.53 1.41
N SER A 392 24.35 -3.48 1.89
CA SER A 392 24.25 -4.87 1.43
C SER A 392 24.23 -5.79 2.63
N MET A 393 23.35 -6.75 2.62
CA MET A 393 23.23 -7.80 3.63
C MET A 393 22.89 -9.11 2.93
N TYR A 394 23.64 -10.13 3.20
CA TYR A 394 23.35 -11.49 2.79
C TYR A 394 22.74 -12.23 3.98
N ARG A 395 21.58 -12.82 3.80
CA ARG A 395 20.91 -13.64 4.79
C ARG A 395 20.96 -15.10 4.36
N SER A 396 21.50 -15.94 5.21
CA SER A 396 21.40 -17.38 5.08
C SER A 396 20.56 -17.93 6.22
N LEU A 397 19.43 -18.55 5.91
CA LEU A 397 18.53 -19.18 6.87
C LEU A 397 18.65 -20.68 6.75
N GLU A 398 19.20 -21.30 7.78
CA GLU A 398 19.34 -22.76 7.92
C GLU A 398 18.24 -23.29 8.87
N ILE A 399 17.48 -24.27 8.41
CA ILE A 399 16.50 -24.96 9.25
C ILE A 399 17.19 -26.12 9.95
N LYS A 400 17.21 -26.10 11.27
CA LYS A 400 17.83 -27.15 12.12
C LYS A 400 16.89 -28.31 12.38
N ASP A 401 15.59 -28.00 12.49
CA ASP A 401 14.53 -29.01 12.67
C ASP A 401 13.25 -28.57 11.97
N SER A 402 12.90 -29.24 10.88
CA SER A 402 11.72 -28.94 10.07
C SER A 402 10.39 -29.33 10.74
N THR A 403 10.41 -30.08 11.83
CA THR A 403 9.20 -30.43 12.59
C THR A 403 8.79 -29.30 13.55
N LEU A 404 9.73 -28.39 13.85
CA LEU A 404 9.51 -27.25 14.77
C LEU A 404 9.11 -25.97 14.04
N THR A 405 9.25 -25.92 12.73
CA THR A 405 8.91 -24.72 11.96
C THR A 405 8.48 -25.09 10.55
N SER A 406 7.46 -24.38 10.04
CA SER A 406 7.02 -24.48 8.65
C SER A 406 7.84 -23.62 7.68
N ILE A 407 8.77 -22.81 8.21
CA ILE A 407 9.63 -21.94 7.39
C ILE A 407 10.60 -22.82 6.59
N LYS A 408 10.80 -22.50 5.31
CA LYS A 408 11.76 -23.19 4.45
C LYS A 408 13.14 -22.53 4.52
N PRO A 409 14.24 -23.28 4.31
CA PRO A 409 15.57 -22.71 4.15
C PRO A 409 15.57 -21.63 3.08
N ASP A 410 16.31 -20.55 3.30
CA ASP A 410 16.29 -19.40 2.43
C ASP A 410 17.62 -18.65 2.43
N ASN A 411 18.12 -18.36 1.24
CA ASN A 411 19.27 -17.50 1.01
C ASN A 411 18.78 -16.23 0.29
N THR A 412 19.03 -15.08 0.88
CA THR A 412 18.51 -13.81 0.36
C THR A 412 19.60 -12.76 0.35
N LEU A 413 19.76 -12.07 -0.77
CA LEU A 413 20.58 -10.88 -0.87
C LEU A 413 19.68 -9.65 -0.82
N LEU A 414 19.86 -8.81 0.19
CA LEU A 414 19.26 -7.48 0.29
C LEU A 414 20.36 -6.47 -0.02
N ASN A 415 20.21 -5.75 -1.10
CA ASN A 415 21.21 -4.81 -1.57
C ASN A 415 20.56 -3.52 -2.04
N ARG A 416 21.10 -2.38 -1.63
CA ARG A 416 20.70 -1.06 -2.10
C ARG A 416 21.93 -0.22 -2.39
N VAL A 417 22.02 0.26 -3.63
CA VAL A 417 23.09 1.13 -4.11
C VAL A 417 22.50 2.43 -4.60
N GLU A 418 23.03 3.54 -4.12
CA GLU A 418 22.68 4.89 -4.58
C GLU A 418 23.94 5.61 -5.01
N TYR A 419 23.98 6.13 -6.22
CA TYR A 419 25.10 6.91 -6.69
C TYR A 419 24.65 8.16 -7.44
N ASN A 420 25.05 9.30 -6.92
CA ASN A 420 24.85 10.59 -7.56
C ASN A 420 26.19 11.22 -7.90
N MET A 421 26.40 11.49 -9.18
CA MET A 421 27.63 12.04 -9.69
C MET A 421 27.39 13.31 -10.51
N LYS A 422 28.26 14.27 -10.32
CA LYS A 422 28.30 15.53 -11.08
C LYS A 422 29.72 15.80 -11.51
N LEU A 423 30.01 15.67 -12.80
CA LEU A 423 31.35 15.92 -13.38
C LEU A 423 31.35 17.20 -14.22
N PHE A 424 32.55 17.76 -14.39
CA PHE A 424 32.81 18.91 -15.27
C PHE A 424 31.84 20.07 -15.04
N LYS A 425 31.76 20.57 -13.81
CA LYS A 425 30.85 21.66 -13.41
C LYS A 425 29.36 21.32 -13.65
N GLY A 426 29.02 20.02 -13.83
CA GLY A 426 27.67 19.54 -14.08
C GLY A 426 27.31 19.32 -15.55
N ALA A 427 28.32 19.26 -16.42
CA ALA A 427 28.13 18.84 -17.81
C ALA A 427 27.66 17.38 -17.90
N ILE A 428 28.13 16.55 -17.02
CA ILE A 428 27.65 15.17 -16.84
C ILE A 428 27.04 15.08 -15.45
N ARG A 429 25.78 14.68 -15.39
CA ARG A 429 25.08 14.34 -14.14
C ARG A 429 24.49 12.97 -14.28
N THR A 430 24.70 12.14 -13.28
CA THR A 430 24.04 10.84 -13.23
C THR A 430 23.49 10.58 -11.84
N SER A 431 22.34 9.92 -11.79
CA SER A 431 21.73 9.39 -10.60
C SER A 431 21.38 7.94 -10.84
N THR A 432 21.93 7.05 -10.04
CA THR A 432 21.73 5.61 -10.10
C THR A 432 21.11 5.16 -8.79
N PHE A 433 20.07 4.38 -8.87
CA PHE A 433 19.47 3.65 -7.78
C PHE A 433 19.33 2.19 -8.18
N TYR A 434 19.77 1.29 -7.33
CA TYR A 434 19.65 -0.15 -7.54
C TYR A 434 19.28 -0.82 -6.23
N GLU A 435 18.23 -1.62 -6.23
CA GLU A 435 17.76 -2.34 -5.04
C GLU A 435 17.39 -3.77 -5.40
N ILE A 436 17.82 -4.71 -4.56
CA ILE A 436 17.38 -6.10 -4.55
C ILE A 436 16.73 -6.37 -3.20
N GLY A 437 15.56 -6.99 -3.21
CA GLY A 437 14.84 -7.38 -2.02
C GLY A 437 14.11 -8.70 -2.20
N SER A 438 13.55 -9.21 -1.13
CA SER A 438 12.61 -10.32 -1.16
C SER A 438 11.47 -10.08 -0.19
N GLY A 439 10.33 -10.67 -0.46
CA GLY A 439 9.13 -10.55 0.37
C GLY A 439 8.09 -11.60 0.04
N LEU A 440 6.95 -11.53 0.71
CA LEU A 440 5.77 -12.30 0.40
C LEU A 440 4.75 -11.35 -0.26
N GLU A 441 4.17 -11.73 -1.38
CA GLU A 441 3.12 -11.00 -2.07
C GLU A 441 1.89 -11.89 -2.23
N LEU A 442 0.71 -11.31 -2.02
CA LEU A 442 -0.55 -12.01 -2.24
C LEU A 442 -0.84 -12.10 -3.74
N LYS A 443 -1.32 -13.23 -4.21
CA LYS A 443 -1.92 -13.31 -5.55
C LYS A 443 -3.11 -12.36 -5.61
N LYS A 444 -3.24 -11.66 -6.73
CA LYS A 444 -4.29 -10.67 -6.95
C LYS A 444 -5.38 -11.24 -7.84
N VAL A 445 -6.60 -11.06 -7.40
CA VAL A 445 -7.81 -11.19 -8.20
C VAL A 445 -8.43 -9.81 -8.37
N PHE A 446 -9.17 -9.58 -9.42
CA PHE A 446 -9.83 -8.30 -9.63
C PHE A 446 -11.28 -8.50 -10.07
N ALA A 447 -12.09 -7.48 -9.79
CA ALA A 447 -13.44 -7.35 -10.28
C ALA A 447 -13.67 -5.92 -10.77
N TYR A 448 -14.63 -5.74 -11.67
CA TYR A 448 -15.08 -4.43 -12.08
C TYR A 448 -16.29 -4.02 -11.25
N ILE A 449 -16.30 -2.78 -10.77
CA ILE A 449 -17.39 -2.19 -9.98
C ILE A 449 -17.91 -0.99 -10.74
N GLU A 450 -19.21 -0.93 -10.93
CA GLU A 450 -19.89 0.21 -11.55
C GLU A 450 -19.85 1.43 -10.64
N VAL A 451 -19.59 2.59 -11.22
CA VAL A 451 -19.54 3.89 -10.56
C VAL A 451 -20.21 4.94 -11.45
N PRO A 452 -20.67 6.06 -10.89
CA PRO A 452 -21.23 7.15 -11.69
C PRO A 452 -20.29 7.59 -12.82
N ALA A 453 -20.86 7.96 -13.96
CA ALA A 453 -20.11 8.44 -15.12
C ALA A 453 -19.10 9.55 -14.74
N GLY A 454 -17.87 9.42 -15.21
CA GLY A 454 -16.78 10.33 -14.90
C GLY A 454 -16.01 10.01 -13.61
N GLN A 455 -16.44 9.04 -12.81
CA GLN A 455 -15.72 8.56 -11.63
C GLN A 455 -14.96 7.25 -11.89
N GLY A 456 -15.24 6.59 -13.03
CA GLY A 456 -14.59 5.37 -13.45
C GLY A 456 -13.30 5.60 -14.23
N VAL A 457 -12.72 4.48 -14.65
CA VAL A 457 -11.54 4.40 -15.51
C VAL A 457 -11.84 3.53 -16.73
N TYR A 458 -12.80 2.62 -16.61
CA TYR A 458 -13.15 1.65 -17.64
C TYR A 458 -14.58 1.89 -18.13
N THR A 459 -14.83 1.49 -19.39
CA THR A 459 -16.13 1.36 -20.01
C THR A 459 -16.36 -0.10 -20.37
N TRP A 460 -17.60 -0.55 -20.36
CA TRP A 460 -17.97 -1.87 -20.86
C TRP A 460 -18.46 -1.75 -22.32
N ILE A 461 -18.07 -2.68 -23.16
CA ILE A 461 -18.47 -2.78 -24.57
C ILE A 461 -18.82 -4.23 -24.84
N ASP A 462 -20.07 -4.49 -25.14
CA ASP A 462 -20.56 -5.81 -25.56
C ASP A 462 -20.06 -6.10 -26.96
N TYR A 463 -19.03 -6.97 -27.10
CA TYR A 463 -18.45 -7.31 -28.37
C TYR A 463 -19.14 -8.52 -29.05
N ASN A 464 -19.88 -9.32 -28.30
CA ASN A 464 -20.53 -10.53 -28.76
C ASN A 464 -22.06 -10.45 -28.77
N ASP A 465 -22.64 -9.30 -28.38
CA ASP A 465 -24.05 -8.99 -28.31
C ASP A 465 -24.87 -9.97 -27.44
N ASP A 466 -24.25 -10.51 -26.37
CA ASP A 466 -24.92 -11.43 -25.44
C ASP A 466 -25.48 -10.76 -24.19
N ASN A 467 -25.23 -9.47 -23.99
CA ASN A 467 -25.58 -8.65 -22.83
C ASN A 467 -25.02 -9.17 -21.48
N ILE A 468 -23.99 -10.03 -21.52
CA ILE A 468 -23.28 -10.53 -20.34
C ILE A 468 -21.94 -9.79 -20.25
N LYS A 469 -21.64 -9.23 -19.10
CA LYS A 469 -20.41 -8.44 -18.91
C LYS A 469 -19.22 -9.34 -18.58
N ASP A 470 -18.51 -9.77 -19.59
CA ASP A 470 -17.30 -10.56 -19.46
C ASP A 470 -16.07 -9.70 -19.11
N LEU A 471 -15.07 -10.32 -18.43
CA LEU A 471 -13.82 -9.64 -18.10
C LEU A 471 -13.08 -9.11 -19.34
N SER A 472 -13.30 -9.74 -20.50
CA SER A 472 -12.70 -9.37 -21.78
C SER A 472 -13.33 -8.15 -22.45
N GLU A 473 -14.42 -7.62 -21.94
CA GLU A 473 -15.21 -6.55 -22.56
C GLU A 473 -15.03 -5.18 -21.91
N PHE A 474 -14.21 -5.11 -20.87
CA PHE A 474 -13.90 -3.83 -20.21
C PHE A 474 -12.67 -3.18 -20.82
N GLU A 475 -12.85 -1.97 -21.38
CA GLU A 475 -11.81 -1.15 -21.97
C GLU A 475 -11.50 0.09 -21.12
N ILE A 476 -10.30 0.65 -21.27
CA ILE A 476 -10.00 1.94 -20.66
C ILE A 476 -10.81 3.01 -21.38
N ALA A 477 -11.67 3.71 -20.66
CA ALA A 477 -12.54 4.73 -21.25
C ALA A 477 -11.70 5.88 -21.83
N ALA A 478 -11.94 6.21 -23.09
CA ALA A 478 -11.30 7.35 -23.76
C ALA A 478 -11.94 8.68 -23.34
N PHE A 479 -13.21 8.66 -22.97
CA PHE A 479 -13.98 9.82 -22.56
C PHE A 479 -14.53 9.65 -21.15
N SER A 480 -14.56 10.74 -20.39
CA SER A 480 -14.97 10.69 -18.98
C SER A 480 -16.44 10.31 -18.78
N ASP A 481 -17.31 10.63 -19.72
CA ASP A 481 -18.73 10.24 -19.68
C ASP A 481 -18.95 8.73 -19.84
N GLN A 482 -18.03 8.02 -20.49
CA GLN A 482 -18.03 6.58 -20.64
C GLN A 482 -17.34 5.86 -19.49
N ALA A 483 -16.59 6.57 -18.64
CA ALA A 483 -15.83 6.01 -17.54
C ALA A 483 -16.75 5.64 -16.36
N THR A 484 -17.43 4.48 -16.49
CA THR A 484 -18.46 4.02 -15.56
C THR A 484 -18.04 2.85 -14.71
N TYR A 485 -16.82 2.31 -14.87
CA TYR A 485 -16.30 1.20 -14.08
C TYR A 485 -14.92 1.48 -13.49
N ILE A 486 -14.68 0.96 -12.28
CA ILE A 486 -13.35 0.86 -11.66
C ILE A 486 -12.96 -0.59 -11.51
N ARG A 487 -11.69 -0.91 -11.75
CA ARG A 487 -11.12 -2.23 -11.47
C ARG A 487 -10.58 -2.26 -10.05
N VAL A 488 -11.16 -3.11 -9.19
CA VAL A 488 -10.77 -3.27 -7.81
C VAL A 488 -10.03 -4.59 -7.63
N PHE A 489 -8.81 -4.53 -7.09
CA PHE A 489 -8.03 -5.71 -6.76
C PHE A 489 -8.38 -6.21 -5.35
N THR A 490 -8.77 -7.46 -5.26
CA THR A 490 -8.98 -8.15 -3.99
C THR A 490 -7.81 -9.08 -3.74
N PRO A 491 -7.13 -9.01 -2.58
CA PRO A 491 -6.09 -9.96 -2.26
C PRO A 491 -6.68 -11.35 -2.04
N SER A 492 -6.08 -12.37 -2.65
CA SER A 492 -6.35 -13.77 -2.33
C SER A 492 -5.67 -14.12 -0.99
N ASN A 493 -6.02 -15.26 -0.38
CA ASN A 493 -5.33 -15.75 0.81
C ASN A 493 -4.03 -16.50 0.50
N GLU A 494 -3.60 -16.53 -0.77
CA GLU A 494 -2.40 -17.23 -1.21
C GLU A 494 -1.20 -16.29 -1.28
N TYR A 495 -0.17 -16.58 -0.47
CA TYR A 495 1.11 -15.86 -0.48
C TYR A 495 2.13 -16.57 -1.36
N VAL A 496 2.78 -15.79 -2.22
CA VAL A 496 3.90 -16.25 -3.04
C VAL A 496 5.16 -15.51 -2.61
N LYS A 497 6.25 -16.24 -2.41
CA LYS A 497 7.55 -15.63 -2.20
C LYS A 497 8.04 -15.01 -3.48
N ILE A 498 8.43 -13.73 -3.40
CA ILE A 498 8.96 -12.98 -4.52
C ILE A 498 10.34 -12.42 -4.21
N PHE A 499 11.14 -12.27 -5.25
CA PHE A 499 12.35 -11.48 -5.27
C PHE A 499 12.11 -10.27 -6.17
N SER A 500 12.39 -9.08 -5.63
CA SER A 500 12.26 -7.83 -6.35
C SER A 500 13.62 -7.29 -6.75
N ASN A 501 13.70 -6.79 -7.96
CA ASN A 501 14.86 -6.08 -8.49
C ASN A 501 14.37 -4.74 -9.05
N GLN A 502 14.91 -3.64 -8.55
CA GLN A 502 14.59 -2.30 -9.02
C GLN A 502 15.86 -1.57 -9.44
N PHE A 503 15.91 -1.09 -10.67
CA PHE A 503 16.99 -0.29 -11.20
C PHE A 503 16.46 1.01 -11.79
N ASN A 504 17.04 2.13 -11.38
CA ASN A 504 16.73 3.44 -11.95
C ASN A 504 18.04 4.16 -12.26
N GLN A 505 18.18 4.61 -13.50
CA GLN A 505 19.34 5.35 -13.99
C GLN A 505 18.88 6.59 -14.72
N VAL A 506 19.37 7.74 -14.33
CA VAL A 506 19.19 9.00 -15.08
C VAL A 506 20.58 9.54 -15.42
N VAL A 507 20.81 9.84 -16.71
CA VAL A 507 22.03 10.46 -17.21
C VAL A 507 21.66 11.73 -17.96
N SER A 508 22.29 12.84 -17.63
CA SER A 508 22.12 14.11 -18.33
C SER A 508 23.47 14.61 -18.80
N LEU A 509 23.59 14.89 -20.10
CA LEU A 509 24.76 15.45 -20.72
C LEU A 509 24.48 16.86 -21.19
N ASN A 510 25.29 17.83 -20.76
CA ASN A 510 25.15 19.22 -21.15
C ASN A 510 26.53 19.83 -21.45
N PRO A 511 27.00 19.73 -22.70
CA PRO A 511 28.33 20.21 -23.09
C PRO A 511 28.57 21.72 -22.88
N ARG A 512 27.52 22.49 -22.72
CA ARG A 512 27.59 23.93 -22.43
C ARG A 512 28.41 24.28 -21.20
N PHE A 513 28.48 23.39 -20.22
CA PHE A 513 29.23 23.65 -18.99
C PHE A 513 30.76 23.43 -19.14
N ILE A 514 31.17 22.71 -20.20
CA ILE A 514 32.60 22.45 -20.49
C ILE A 514 33.09 23.37 -21.62
N ILE A 515 32.28 23.52 -22.65
CA ILE A 515 32.70 24.20 -23.87
C ILE A 515 32.44 25.71 -23.75
N SER A 516 33.50 26.48 -23.60
CA SER A 516 33.46 27.94 -23.53
C SER A 516 33.60 28.62 -24.90
N SER A 517 33.93 27.86 -25.96
CA SER A 517 34.11 28.41 -27.34
C SER A 517 32.91 29.18 -27.84
N LYS A 518 33.18 30.36 -28.39
CA LYS A 518 32.16 31.24 -29.01
C LYS A 518 32.07 31.07 -30.53
N LYS A 519 32.99 30.34 -31.19
CA LYS A 519 33.09 30.14 -32.65
C LYS A 519 33.34 28.68 -33.01
N GLY A 520 33.12 28.29 -34.27
CA GLY A 520 33.42 26.98 -34.82
C GLY A 520 32.60 25.83 -34.24
N ILE A 521 33.13 24.60 -34.31
CA ILE A 521 32.49 23.32 -33.89
C ILE A 521 32.08 23.34 -32.40
N GLY A 522 32.87 23.95 -31.53
CA GLY A 522 32.54 24.06 -30.12
C GLY A 522 31.25 24.87 -29.88
N LYS A 523 30.98 25.93 -30.63
CA LYS A 523 29.71 26.67 -30.58
C LYS A 523 28.52 25.82 -31.03
N PHE A 524 28.72 24.88 -31.95
CA PHE A 524 27.68 23.96 -32.40
C PHE A 524 27.39 22.89 -31.34
N ILE A 525 28.41 22.20 -30.84
CA ILE A 525 28.26 21.08 -29.83
C ILE A 525 27.60 21.57 -28.55
N LYS A 526 27.89 22.76 -28.05
CA LYS A 526 27.30 23.28 -26.81
C LYS A 526 25.79 23.53 -26.87
N ARG A 527 25.19 23.44 -28.09
CA ARG A 527 23.74 23.55 -28.26
C ARG A 527 23.01 22.25 -28.06
N PHE A 528 23.74 21.13 -28.04
CA PHE A 528 23.17 19.80 -27.77
C PHE A 528 23.07 19.53 -26.25
N ASN A 529 22.00 18.88 -25.89
CA ASN A 529 21.78 18.32 -24.56
C ASN A 529 21.14 16.96 -24.73
N THR A 530 21.50 16.01 -23.89
CA THR A 530 20.78 14.72 -23.82
C THR A 530 20.37 14.38 -22.40
N GLN A 531 19.24 13.72 -22.31
CA GLN A 531 18.75 13.17 -21.05
C GLN A 531 18.26 11.76 -21.33
N THR A 532 18.87 10.79 -20.63
CA THR A 532 18.51 9.38 -20.69
C THR A 532 17.98 8.97 -19.33
N ALA A 533 16.85 8.28 -19.31
CA ALA A 533 16.28 7.68 -18.11
C ALA A 533 15.94 6.22 -18.40
N LEU A 534 16.38 5.31 -17.54
CA LEU A 534 16.06 3.91 -17.58
C LEU A 534 15.52 3.50 -16.20
N ARG A 535 14.35 2.88 -16.19
CA ARG A 535 13.76 2.27 -15.01
C ARG A 535 13.37 0.84 -15.34
N ILE A 536 13.77 -0.07 -14.48
CA ILE A 536 13.36 -1.48 -14.53
C ILE A 536 12.92 -1.88 -13.14
N GLU A 537 11.77 -2.49 -13.03
CA GLU A 537 11.25 -3.09 -11.81
C GLU A 537 10.73 -4.47 -12.18
N ARG A 538 11.28 -5.50 -11.54
CA ARG A 538 10.95 -6.90 -11.81
C ARG A 538 10.71 -7.64 -10.51
N LYS A 539 9.67 -8.46 -10.49
CA LYS A 539 9.34 -9.38 -9.40
C LYS A 539 9.27 -10.80 -9.95
N THR A 540 10.03 -11.71 -9.35
CA THR A 540 10.11 -13.12 -9.78
C THR A 540 10.03 -14.05 -8.59
N SER A 541 9.59 -15.28 -8.82
CA SER A 541 9.67 -16.39 -7.85
C SER A 541 10.97 -17.21 -7.95
N LEU A 542 11.82 -16.94 -8.96
CA LEU A 542 13.11 -17.60 -9.15
C LEU A 542 14.11 -17.27 -8.04
N GLN A 543 14.94 -18.25 -7.68
CA GLN A 543 15.98 -18.14 -6.65
C GLN A 543 17.40 -18.04 -7.22
N ASP A 544 17.58 -18.03 -8.55
CA ASP A 544 18.92 -17.91 -9.15
C ASP A 544 19.53 -16.55 -8.85
N VAL A 545 20.64 -16.54 -8.11
CA VAL A 545 21.35 -15.32 -7.66
C VAL A 545 21.85 -14.50 -8.85
N LEU A 546 22.28 -15.11 -9.95
CA LEU A 546 22.79 -14.40 -11.13
C LEU A 546 21.64 -13.67 -11.85
N GLU A 547 20.50 -14.33 -12.02
CA GLU A 547 19.32 -13.70 -12.60
C GLU A 547 18.74 -12.61 -11.69
N LEU A 548 18.80 -12.82 -10.38
CA LEU A 548 18.35 -11.81 -9.40
C LEU A 548 19.21 -10.55 -9.39
N THR A 549 20.52 -10.71 -9.56
CA THR A 549 21.45 -9.57 -9.49
C THR A 549 21.55 -8.75 -10.77
N ASN A 550 21.19 -9.32 -11.93
CA ASN A 550 21.19 -8.58 -13.18
C ASN A 550 19.84 -7.88 -13.45
N PRO A 551 19.73 -6.54 -13.34
CA PRO A 551 18.48 -5.85 -13.61
C PRO A 551 18.08 -5.83 -15.09
N PHE A 552 19.02 -6.09 -16.01
CA PHE A 552 18.81 -5.95 -17.45
C PHE A 552 18.21 -7.23 -18.09
N ILE A 553 18.10 -8.33 -17.35
CA ILE A 553 17.39 -9.52 -17.83
C ILE A 553 15.88 -9.23 -17.77
N THR A 554 15.29 -8.91 -18.91
CA THR A 554 13.85 -8.65 -19.06
C THR A 554 13.10 -9.87 -19.61
N ASN A 555 13.82 -10.89 -20.12
CA ASN A 555 13.25 -12.10 -20.71
C ASN A 555 13.31 -13.25 -19.69
N VAL A 556 12.45 -13.21 -18.69
CA VAL A 556 12.31 -14.24 -17.66
C VAL A 556 11.20 -15.19 -18.08
N SER A 557 11.38 -16.51 -17.79
CA SER A 557 10.34 -17.50 -18.09
C SER A 557 9.00 -17.13 -17.41
N ASP A 558 7.90 -17.31 -18.12
CA ASP A 558 6.56 -16.94 -17.65
C ASP A 558 6.16 -17.69 -16.38
N THR A 559 6.67 -18.90 -16.15
CA THR A 559 6.42 -19.68 -14.93
C THR A 559 6.98 -19.03 -13.65
N ALA A 560 7.96 -18.15 -13.79
CA ALA A 560 8.67 -17.54 -12.66
C ALA A 560 8.40 -16.04 -12.52
N LEU A 561 7.96 -15.37 -13.58
CA LEU A 561 7.70 -13.94 -13.58
C LEU A 561 6.38 -13.63 -12.86
N GLN A 562 6.40 -12.69 -11.92
CA GLN A 562 5.19 -12.15 -11.28
C GLN A 562 4.81 -10.79 -11.88
N SER A 563 5.79 -9.92 -12.07
CA SER A 563 5.60 -8.67 -12.77
C SER A 563 6.90 -8.11 -13.34
N LEU A 564 6.79 -7.41 -14.46
CA LEU A 564 7.86 -6.64 -15.07
C LEU A 564 7.32 -5.27 -15.48
N SER A 565 7.99 -4.20 -15.05
CA SER A 565 7.76 -2.85 -15.55
C SER A 565 9.10 -2.27 -15.98
N SER A 566 9.24 -1.95 -17.25
CA SER A 566 10.46 -1.34 -17.81
C SER A 566 10.10 -0.09 -18.57
N SER A 567 10.88 0.97 -18.38
CA SER A 567 10.75 2.22 -19.13
C SER A 567 12.12 2.76 -19.48
N PHE A 568 12.42 2.87 -20.75
CA PHE A 568 13.59 3.55 -21.29
C PHE A 568 13.15 4.81 -22.01
N ARG A 569 13.76 5.95 -21.71
CA ARG A 569 13.55 7.21 -22.43
C ARG A 569 14.87 7.88 -22.68
N ASN A 570 15.10 8.25 -23.94
CA ASN A 570 16.22 9.08 -24.35
C ASN A 570 15.70 10.31 -25.10
N SER A 571 16.03 11.50 -24.60
CA SER A 571 15.70 12.75 -25.26
C SER A 571 16.98 13.50 -25.64
N ALA A 572 17.11 13.83 -26.91
CA ALA A 572 18.18 14.65 -27.46
C ALA A 572 17.60 16.02 -27.88
N PHE A 573 18.23 17.06 -27.40
CA PHE A 573 17.79 18.44 -27.69
C PHE A 573 18.86 19.20 -28.42
N PHE A 574 18.47 19.91 -29.44
CA PHE A 574 19.28 20.93 -30.06
C PHE A 574 18.65 22.30 -29.82
N ASN A 575 19.43 23.26 -29.36
CA ASN A 575 18.95 24.61 -29.00
C ASN A 575 17.83 24.66 -27.93
N ARG A 576 17.79 23.75 -26.94
CA ARG A 576 16.74 23.68 -25.94
C ARG A 576 16.38 25.02 -25.29
N SER A 577 17.38 25.84 -25.01
CA SER A 577 17.23 27.16 -24.38
C SER A 577 17.16 28.34 -25.38
N ASN A 578 17.16 28.08 -26.66
CA ASN A 578 17.08 29.15 -27.67
C ASN A 578 15.62 29.59 -27.84
N PRO A 579 15.32 30.90 -27.71
CA PRO A 579 13.94 31.37 -27.87
C PRO A 579 13.44 31.31 -29.30
N LYS A 580 14.29 31.24 -30.34
CA LYS A 580 13.86 31.27 -31.72
C LYS A 580 13.57 29.89 -32.31
N PHE A 581 14.48 28.94 -32.10
CA PHE A 581 14.40 27.63 -32.75
C PHE A 581 14.91 26.52 -31.82
N GLY A 582 14.21 25.42 -31.75
CA GLY A 582 14.62 24.22 -31.00
C GLY A 582 14.16 22.96 -31.70
N LEU A 583 14.99 21.92 -31.63
CA LEU A 583 14.69 20.56 -32.09
C LEU A 583 14.79 19.61 -30.88
N GLU A 584 13.86 18.68 -30.78
CA GLU A 584 13.84 17.61 -29.81
C GLU A 584 13.57 16.28 -30.52
N TYR A 585 14.39 15.29 -30.24
CA TYR A 585 14.13 13.89 -30.58
C TYR A 585 14.00 13.09 -29.32
N THR A 586 12.93 12.34 -29.20
CA THR A 586 12.70 11.44 -28.05
C THR A 586 12.42 10.03 -28.52
N PHE A 587 13.20 9.07 -28.04
CA PHE A 587 12.89 7.67 -28.10
C PHE A 587 12.40 7.21 -26.72
N GLN A 588 11.28 6.53 -26.68
CA GLN A 588 10.72 5.96 -25.44
C GLN A 588 10.24 4.54 -25.70
N GLU A 589 10.62 3.63 -24.82
CA GLU A 589 10.11 2.25 -24.78
C GLU A 589 9.55 1.97 -23.38
N VAL A 590 8.34 1.43 -23.30
CA VAL A 590 7.68 1.02 -22.06
C VAL A 590 7.17 -0.39 -22.24
N LYS A 591 7.50 -1.26 -21.29
CA LYS A 591 7.03 -2.65 -21.23
C LYS A 591 6.46 -2.92 -19.85
N ASN A 592 5.25 -3.44 -19.80
CA ASN A 592 4.60 -3.88 -18.58
C ASN A 592 4.06 -5.28 -18.80
N LYS A 593 4.37 -6.21 -17.90
CA LYS A 593 3.85 -7.55 -17.87
C LYS A 593 3.46 -7.91 -16.44
N LEU A 594 2.26 -8.40 -16.24
CA LEU A 594 1.71 -8.71 -14.92
C LEU A 594 1.05 -10.09 -14.95
N LEU A 595 1.37 -10.93 -13.97
CA LEU A 595 0.69 -12.20 -13.75
C LEU A 595 -0.60 -11.93 -12.95
N LEU A 596 -1.72 -12.34 -13.53
CA LEU A 596 -3.04 -12.38 -12.90
C LEU A 596 -3.40 -13.85 -12.62
N VAL A 597 -4.46 -14.10 -11.87
CA VAL A 597 -4.97 -15.46 -11.64
C VAL A 597 -5.41 -16.11 -12.95
N SER A 598 -5.90 -15.30 -13.90
CA SER A 598 -6.39 -15.71 -15.23
C SER A 598 -5.32 -15.79 -16.32
N GLY A 599 -4.04 -15.55 -16.01
CA GLY A 599 -2.94 -15.54 -16.97
C GLY A 599 -2.21 -14.20 -17.06
N PHE A 600 -1.29 -14.05 -18.00
CA PHE A 600 -0.52 -12.82 -18.19
C PHE A 600 -1.28 -11.75 -18.98
N ASP A 601 -1.11 -10.50 -18.55
CA ASP A 601 -1.43 -9.29 -19.31
C ASP A 601 -0.12 -8.55 -19.61
N SER A 602 0.20 -8.34 -20.89
CA SER A 602 1.42 -7.70 -21.36
C SER A 602 1.12 -6.55 -22.30
N ARG A 603 1.72 -5.39 -22.05
CA ARG A 603 1.60 -4.20 -22.88
C ARG A 603 2.98 -3.62 -23.16
N GLU A 604 3.28 -3.43 -24.46
CA GLU A 604 4.52 -2.83 -24.89
C GLU A 604 4.23 -1.62 -25.79
N ARG A 605 5.04 -0.59 -25.64
CA ARG A 605 4.96 0.63 -26.43
C ARG A 605 6.35 1.14 -26.72
N ALA A 606 6.70 1.29 -28.00
CA ALA A 606 7.94 1.93 -28.44
C ALA A 606 7.59 3.14 -29.31
N THR A 607 8.13 4.30 -28.98
CA THR A 607 7.79 5.57 -29.63
C THR A 607 9.04 6.31 -30.04
N HIS A 608 9.13 6.72 -31.28
CA HIS A 608 10.07 7.69 -31.83
C HIS A 608 9.33 9.00 -32.08
N GLN A 609 9.74 10.09 -31.49
CA GLN A 609 9.09 11.38 -31.62
C GLN A 609 10.11 12.46 -31.94
N GLU A 610 9.83 13.22 -32.99
CA GLU A 610 10.59 14.40 -33.38
C GLU A 610 9.72 15.64 -33.19
N LYS A 611 10.27 16.68 -32.57
CA LYS A 611 9.59 17.97 -32.38
C LYS A 611 10.48 19.10 -32.83
N ILE A 612 9.93 19.97 -33.68
CA ILE A 612 10.57 21.21 -34.11
C ILE A 612 9.73 22.37 -33.60
N ARG A 613 10.35 23.29 -32.91
CA ARG A 613 9.74 24.52 -32.45
C ARG A 613 10.42 25.70 -33.09
N TRP A 614 9.62 26.52 -33.77
CA TRP A 614 10.10 27.75 -34.40
C TRP A 614 9.24 28.94 -33.97
N ASN A 615 9.81 29.84 -33.19
CA ASN A 615 9.18 31.11 -32.86
C ASN A 615 9.46 32.11 -33.95
N ILE A 616 8.52 32.25 -34.90
CA ILE A 616 8.59 33.13 -36.04
C ILE A 616 8.71 34.59 -35.57
N THR A 617 7.88 34.92 -34.57
CA THR A 617 7.96 36.17 -33.81
C THR A 617 7.86 35.89 -32.31
N ARG A 618 7.92 36.95 -31.49
CA ARG A 618 7.67 36.79 -30.02
C ARG A 618 6.23 36.36 -29.69
N LYS A 619 5.32 36.51 -30.65
CA LYS A 619 3.88 36.26 -30.50
C LYS A 619 3.40 35.05 -31.29
N VAL A 620 4.17 34.57 -32.24
CA VAL A 620 3.79 33.49 -33.16
C VAL A 620 4.80 32.37 -33.09
N THR A 621 4.33 31.16 -32.79
CA THR A 621 5.11 29.93 -32.72
C THR A 621 4.55 28.91 -33.69
N LEU A 622 5.39 28.35 -34.53
CA LEU A 622 5.11 27.15 -35.30
C LEU A 622 5.78 25.96 -34.63
N GLN A 623 5.02 24.92 -34.43
CA GLN A 623 5.51 23.65 -33.92
C GLN A 623 5.11 22.54 -34.86
N THR A 624 6.05 21.67 -35.20
CA THR A 624 5.76 20.44 -35.92
C THR A 624 6.21 19.25 -35.07
N SER A 625 5.44 18.18 -35.09
CA SER A 625 5.84 16.91 -34.49
C SER A 625 5.52 15.75 -35.42
N THR A 626 6.45 14.82 -35.51
CA THR A 626 6.25 13.50 -36.15
C THR A 626 6.49 12.43 -35.11
N GLU A 627 5.64 11.44 -35.12
CA GLU A 627 5.72 10.33 -34.18
C GLU A 627 5.50 9.01 -34.90
N GLN A 628 6.36 8.05 -34.61
CA GLN A 628 6.17 6.64 -34.99
C GLN A 628 6.10 5.81 -33.70
N GLU A 629 5.03 5.06 -33.56
CA GLU A 629 4.75 4.25 -32.40
C GLU A 629 4.49 2.79 -32.81
N VAL A 630 5.07 1.86 -32.09
CA VAL A 630 4.66 0.45 -32.12
C VAL A 630 4.02 0.13 -30.76
N LYS A 631 2.78 -0.34 -30.79
CA LYS A 631 1.99 -0.70 -29.62
C LYS A 631 1.57 -2.17 -29.70
N ILE A 632 1.89 -2.95 -28.68
CA ILE A 632 1.57 -4.37 -28.58
C ILE A 632 0.75 -4.59 -27.32
N ASN A 633 -0.38 -5.27 -27.45
CA ASN A 633 -1.16 -5.79 -26.34
C ASN A 633 -1.24 -7.29 -26.48
N ASN A 634 -0.94 -8.01 -25.40
CA ASN A 634 -1.01 -9.47 -25.37
C ASN A 634 -1.59 -9.93 -24.02
N SER A 635 -2.79 -10.47 -24.04
CA SER A 635 -3.53 -10.97 -22.88
C SER A 635 -3.85 -12.45 -23.10
N GLU A 636 -3.49 -13.28 -22.12
CA GLU A 636 -3.79 -14.72 -22.17
C GLU A 636 -5.26 -15.00 -21.87
N TYR A 637 -5.89 -14.20 -21.01
CA TYR A 637 -7.29 -14.36 -20.62
C TYR A 637 -8.29 -13.72 -21.60
N ALA A 638 -7.82 -12.83 -22.48
CA ALA A 638 -8.63 -12.12 -23.45
C ALA A 638 -7.92 -12.05 -24.81
N PRO A 639 -7.78 -13.19 -25.55
CA PRO A 639 -7.04 -13.22 -26.80
C PRO A 639 -7.61 -12.29 -27.90
N ASN A 640 -8.91 -11.98 -27.83
CA ASN A 640 -9.58 -11.04 -28.72
C ASN A 640 -9.10 -9.57 -28.57
N LYS A 641 -8.38 -9.27 -27.48
CA LYS A 641 -7.73 -7.97 -27.24
C LYS A 641 -6.30 -7.89 -27.75
N ASN A 642 -5.75 -8.94 -28.30
CA ASN A 642 -4.37 -9.00 -28.76
C ASN A 642 -4.22 -8.22 -30.09
N TYR A 643 -3.25 -7.32 -30.12
CA TYR A 643 -2.93 -6.56 -31.32
C TYR A 643 -1.46 -6.14 -31.36
N LYS A 644 -1.00 -5.81 -32.56
CA LYS A 644 0.28 -5.14 -32.79
C LYS A 644 0.09 -4.01 -33.79
N LEU A 645 -0.06 -2.80 -33.25
CA LEU A 645 -0.31 -1.61 -34.03
C LEU A 645 1.00 -0.90 -34.36
N ILE A 646 1.09 -0.44 -35.61
CA ILE A 646 2.10 0.51 -36.07
C ILE A 646 1.38 1.82 -36.37
N ASN A 647 1.65 2.85 -35.57
CA ASN A 647 1.04 4.15 -35.68
C ASN A 647 2.07 5.16 -36.20
N THR A 648 1.74 5.90 -37.24
CA THR A 648 2.54 6.99 -37.71
C THR A 648 1.70 8.27 -37.71
N SER A 649 2.20 9.33 -37.08
CA SER A 649 1.49 10.60 -37.00
C SER A 649 2.37 11.78 -37.32
N SER A 650 1.77 12.81 -37.90
CA SER A 650 2.40 14.09 -38.13
C SER A 650 1.43 15.20 -37.75
N GLU A 651 1.90 16.18 -37.00
CA GLU A 651 1.12 17.32 -36.52
C GLU A 651 1.85 18.63 -36.87
N VAL A 652 1.11 19.63 -37.30
CA VAL A 652 1.56 21.02 -37.46
C VAL A 652 0.65 21.91 -36.60
N LYS A 653 1.25 22.68 -35.72
CA LYS A 653 0.53 23.57 -34.77
C LYS A 653 1.05 25.00 -34.88
N LEU A 654 0.17 25.93 -35.20
CA LEU A 654 0.43 27.36 -35.19
C LEU A 654 -0.19 27.98 -33.94
N THR A 655 0.63 28.59 -33.10
CA THR A 655 0.19 29.27 -31.88
C THR A 655 0.41 30.76 -31.98
N VAL A 656 -0.62 31.54 -31.75
CA VAL A 656 -0.60 33.02 -31.70
C VAL A 656 -0.90 33.45 -30.25
N GLN A 657 0.08 34.11 -29.63
CA GLN A 657 -0.02 34.62 -28.28
C GLN A 657 0.37 36.09 -28.20
N PRO A 658 -0.57 37.00 -28.50
CA PRO A 658 -0.29 38.44 -28.50
C PRO A 658 0.06 39.01 -27.13
N SER A 659 -0.49 38.39 -26.06
CA SER A 659 -0.28 38.78 -24.65
C SER A 659 -0.29 37.55 -23.71
N THR A 660 -0.07 37.79 -22.43
CA THR A 660 -0.22 36.75 -21.38
C THR A 660 -1.68 36.41 -21.10
N VAL A 661 -2.61 37.25 -21.59
CA VAL A 661 -4.05 37.09 -21.38
C VAL A 661 -4.67 36.20 -22.45
N PHE A 662 -4.21 36.29 -23.69
CA PHE A 662 -4.82 35.64 -24.84
C PHE A 662 -3.82 34.74 -25.59
N ARG A 663 -4.21 33.50 -25.83
CA ARG A 663 -3.50 32.54 -26.67
C ARG A 663 -4.51 31.75 -27.52
N THR A 664 -4.25 31.63 -28.79
CA THR A 664 -4.99 30.75 -29.68
C THR A 664 -4.03 29.87 -30.46
N SER A 665 -4.43 28.63 -30.78
CA SER A 665 -3.65 27.71 -31.59
C SER A 665 -4.54 27.00 -32.60
N PHE A 666 -4.03 26.79 -33.77
CA PHE A 666 -4.60 25.95 -34.81
C PHE A 666 -3.66 24.78 -35.06
N ALA A 667 -4.20 23.57 -35.01
CA ALA A 667 -3.47 22.33 -35.22
C ALA A 667 -4.10 21.53 -36.35
N GLY A 668 -3.26 20.93 -37.18
CA GLY A 668 -3.67 19.90 -38.15
C GLY A 668 -2.82 18.67 -37.94
N SER A 669 -3.41 17.52 -37.82
CA SER A 669 -2.69 16.26 -37.70
C SER A 669 -3.25 15.19 -38.66
N TYR A 670 -2.35 14.33 -39.10
CA TYR A 670 -2.66 13.14 -39.86
C TYR A 670 -2.05 11.93 -39.14
N ARG A 671 -2.86 10.90 -38.95
CA ARG A 671 -2.45 9.66 -38.25
C ARG A 671 -2.84 8.45 -39.07
N GLU A 672 -1.89 7.55 -39.27
CA GLU A 672 -2.09 6.25 -39.89
C GLU A 672 -1.84 5.20 -38.83
N LYS A 673 -2.81 4.30 -38.61
CA LYS A 673 -2.73 3.17 -37.68
C LYS A 673 -2.96 1.87 -38.44
N LEU A 674 -2.01 0.96 -38.36
CA LEU A 674 -2.02 -0.32 -39.05
C LEU A 674 -1.89 -1.45 -38.00
N ASN A 675 -2.86 -2.36 -37.97
CA ASN A 675 -2.71 -3.59 -37.25
C ASN A 675 -1.99 -4.62 -38.13
N MET A 676 -1.09 -5.41 -37.54
CA MET A 676 -0.38 -6.46 -38.28
C MET A 676 -1.36 -7.52 -38.79
N ILE A 677 -1.07 -8.11 -39.97
CA ILE A 677 -1.95 -9.09 -40.63
C ILE A 677 -2.24 -10.29 -39.72
N GLU A 678 -1.26 -10.73 -38.96
CA GLU A 678 -1.37 -11.84 -37.99
C GLU A 678 -2.38 -11.56 -36.86
N PHE A 679 -2.73 -10.29 -36.62
CA PHE A 679 -3.71 -9.83 -35.64
C PHE A 679 -4.98 -9.23 -36.29
N GLY A 680 -5.22 -9.46 -37.59
CA GLY A 680 -6.44 -9.06 -38.29
C GLY A 680 -6.28 -8.01 -39.39
N GLY A 681 -5.16 -7.30 -39.47
CA GLY A 681 -4.81 -6.42 -40.59
C GLY A 681 -5.65 -5.14 -40.76
N GLN A 682 -6.36 -4.70 -39.72
CA GLN A 682 -7.19 -3.49 -39.71
C GLN A 682 -6.35 -2.23 -39.98
N LYS A 683 -6.97 -1.22 -40.61
CA LYS A 683 -6.32 0.05 -40.91
C LYS A 683 -7.21 1.23 -40.57
N ALA A 684 -6.62 2.27 -39.99
CA ALA A 684 -7.31 3.54 -39.73
C ALA A 684 -6.47 4.73 -40.22
N TYR A 685 -7.11 5.66 -40.93
CA TYR A 685 -6.55 6.90 -41.36
C TYR A 685 -7.34 8.05 -40.75
N ILE A 686 -6.69 8.86 -39.94
CA ILE A 686 -7.34 9.88 -39.11
C ILE A 686 -6.76 11.24 -39.46
N THR A 687 -7.63 12.15 -39.90
CA THR A 687 -7.30 13.58 -40.09
C THR A 687 -8.00 14.37 -39.00
N ASP A 688 -7.24 15.17 -38.26
CA ASP A 688 -7.75 15.96 -37.14
C ASP A 688 -7.35 17.43 -37.34
N ILE A 689 -8.35 18.33 -37.29
CA ILE A 689 -8.19 19.78 -37.35
C ILE A 689 -8.70 20.36 -36.05
N GLY A 690 -7.79 20.88 -35.25
CA GLY A 690 -8.06 21.38 -33.90
C GLY A 690 -7.90 22.90 -33.79
N TRP A 691 -8.72 23.49 -32.97
CA TRP A 691 -8.63 24.87 -32.53
C TRP A 691 -8.66 24.95 -31.02
N ASP A 692 -7.60 25.57 -30.45
CA ASP A 692 -7.48 25.83 -29.02
C ASP A 692 -7.54 27.33 -28.74
N LEU A 693 -8.30 27.71 -27.74
CA LEU A 693 -8.40 29.05 -27.20
C LEU A 693 -8.12 29.04 -25.70
N LYS A 694 -7.23 29.93 -25.27
CA LYS A 694 -7.00 30.20 -23.85
C LYS A 694 -7.11 31.70 -23.58
N PHE A 695 -8.04 32.08 -22.74
CA PHE A 695 -8.20 33.44 -22.22
C PHE A 695 -7.97 33.45 -20.71
N ASN A 696 -6.93 34.13 -20.26
CA ASN A 696 -6.48 34.16 -18.87
C ASN A 696 -6.55 35.60 -18.34
N GLN A 697 -7.56 35.90 -17.54
CA GLN A 697 -7.68 37.20 -16.88
C GLN A 697 -7.07 37.15 -15.50
N LEU A 698 -5.94 37.81 -15.30
CA LEU A 698 -5.17 37.78 -14.06
C LEU A 698 -6.07 38.07 -12.85
N LYS A 699 -6.02 37.24 -11.80
CA LYS A 699 -6.81 37.31 -10.58
C LYS A 699 -8.34 37.14 -10.72
N LYS A 700 -8.87 36.94 -11.93
CA LYS A 700 -10.32 36.78 -12.14
C LYS A 700 -10.70 35.39 -12.60
N GLY A 701 -10.02 34.85 -13.60
CA GLY A 701 -10.33 33.50 -14.07
C GLY A 701 -9.65 33.13 -15.37
N VAL A 702 -9.84 31.88 -15.79
CA VAL A 702 -9.30 31.29 -17.03
C VAL A 702 -10.42 30.61 -17.79
N ILE A 703 -10.48 30.87 -19.09
CA ILE A 703 -11.30 30.11 -20.04
C ILE A 703 -10.34 29.33 -20.95
N ASN A 704 -10.57 28.04 -21.08
CA ASN A 704 -9.96 27.21 -22.10
C ASN A 704 -11.08 26.60 -22.95
N ALA A 705 -10.96 26.67 -24.26
CA ALA A 705 -11.85 26.03 -25.19
C ALA A 705 -11.02 25.27 -26.23
N THR A 706 -11.39 24.05 -26.54
CA THR A 706 -10.81 23.20 -27.57
C THR A 706 -11.93 22.65 -28.43
N VAL A 707 -11.80 22.68 -29.71
CA VAL A 707 -12.71 22.07 -30.67
C VAL A 707 -11.87 21.32 -31.70
N ASN A 708 -12.18 20.07 -31.95
CA ASN A 708 -11.53 19.24 -32.97
C ASN A 708 -12.58 18.69 -33.93
N TYR A 709 -12.28 18.80 -35.24
CA TYR A 709 -12.97 18.10 -36.31
C TYR A 709 -12.10 16.93 -36.75
N ILE A 710 -12.61 15.71 -36.59
CA ILE A 710 -11.86 14.49 -36.79
C ILE A 710 -12.55 13.62 -37.81
N MET A 711 -11.86 13.33 -38.90
CA MET A 711 -12.33 12.47 -39.99
C MET A 711 -11.57 11.14 -39.92
N ILE A 712 -12.31 10.03 -39.81
CA ILE A 712 -11.76 8.68 -39.66
C ILE A 712 -12.21 7.81 -40.82
N ASN A 713 -11.24 7.30 -41.58
CA ASN A 713 -11.46 6.25 -42.55
C ASN A 713 -10.91 4.95 -42.00
N TYR A 714 -11.79 3.99 -41.74
CA TYR A 714 -11.47 2.72 -41.10
C TYR A 714 -11.80 1.54 -42.01
N VAL A 715 -10.87 0.58 -42.07
CA VAL A 715 -11.01 -0.68 -42.79
C VAL A 715 -10.85 -1.83 -41.80
N GLY A 716 -11.95 -2.47 -41.47
CA GLY A 716 -12.02 -3.57 -40.53
C GLY A 716 -13.40 -3.67 -39.89
N GLU A 717 -13.56 -4.63 -38.99
CA GLU A 717 -14.75 -4.79 -38.15
C GLU A 717 -14.75 -3.76 -37.02
N SER A 718 -15.82 -2.97 -36.91
CA SER A 718 -15.86 -1.81 -35.99
C SER A 718 -16.22 -2.18 -34.53
N ASN A 719 -16.86 -3.33 -34.30
CA ASN A 719 -17.23 -3.78 -32.96
C ASN A 719 -16.19 -4.76 -32.40
N THR A 720 -14.96 -4.28 -32.22
CA THR A 720 -13.87 -5.08 -31.65
C THR A 720 -12.98 -4.22 -30.74
N SER A 721 -12.30 -4.83 -29.77
CA SER A 721 -11.33 -4.15 -28.91
C SER A 721 -10.23 -3.44 -29.70
N VAL A 722 -9.80 -4.04 -30.82
CA VAL A 722 -8.82 -3.43 -31.74
C VAL A 722 -9.38 -2.19 -32.41
N ALA A 723 -10.62 -2.23 -32.88
CA ALA A 723 -11.30 -1.07 -33.44
C ALA A 723 -11.45 0.06 -32.41
N PHE A 724 -11.87 -0.25 -31.19
CA PHE A 724 -11.97 0.72 -30.10
C PHE A 724 -10.65 1.46 -29.85
N GLU A 725 -9.54 0.73 -29.82
CA GLU A 725 -8.21 1.32 -29.67
C GLU A 725 -7.78 2.14 -30.90
N MET A 726 -8.03 1.65 -32.11
CA MET A 726 -7.62 2.32 -33.35
C MET A 726 -8.45 3.58 -33.63
N LEU A 727 -9.74 3.55 -33.32
CA LEU A 727 -10.69 4.65 -33.52
C LEU A 727 -10.68 5.68 -32.38
N GLU A 728 -9.94 5.42 -31.28
CA GLU A 728 -9.90 6.28 -30.09
C GLU A 728 -11.31 6.47 -29.47
N ALA A 729 -12.09 5.39 -29.46
CA ALA A 729 -13.49 5.34 -29.01
C ALA A 729 -14.45 6.29 -29.81
N LEU A 730 -14.06 6.74 -31.00
CA LEU A 730 -14.90 7.45 -31.96
C LEU A 730 -15.47 6.46 -32.98
N GLN A 731 -16.35 6.94 -33.85
CA GLN A 731 -16.90 6.17 -34.97
C GLN A 731 -16.17 6.50 -36.27
N PRO A 732 -16.13 5.57 -37.25
CA PRO A 732 -15.75 5.91 -38.61
C PRO A 732 -16.59 7.05 -39.17
N GLY A 733 -16.02 7.89 -40.06
CA GLY A 733 -16.68 9.07 -40.62
C GLY A 733 -16.28 10.36 -39.90
N ASN A 734 -17.17 11.32 -39.87
CA ASN A 734 -16.93 12.67 -39.34
C ASN A 734 -17.30 12.78 -37.87
N ASN A 735 -16.37 13.25 -37.07
CA ASN A 735 -16.57 13.41 -35.64
C ASN A 735 -16.18 14.84 -35.23
N ILE A 736 -16.90 15.39 -34.27
CA ILE A 736 -16.57 16.69 -33.67
C ILE A 736 -16.47 16.45 -32.16
N THR A 737 -15.37 16.89 -31.56
CA THR A 737 -15.18 16.89 -30.13
C THR A 737 -14.93 18.29 -29.60
N TRP A 738 -15.45 18.63 -28.44
CA TRP A 738 -15.21 19.92 -27.81
C TRP A 738 -15.02 19.78 -26.31
N ASN A 739 -14.23 20.71 -25.79
CA ASN A 739 -14.01 20.85 -24.35
C ASN A 739 -13.97 22.35 -24.00
N LEU A 740 -14.84 22.78 -23.10
CA LEU A 740 -14.88 24.13 -22.55
C LEU A 740 -14.66 24.05 -21.04
N SER A 741 -13.61 24.70 -20.56
CA SER A 741 -13.31 24.81 -19.13
C SER A 741 -13.32 26.28 -18.73
N TYR A 742 -14.14 26.63 -17.77
CA TYR A 742 -14.17 27.94 -17.14
C TYR A 742 -13.80 27.83 -15.68
N GLN A 743 -12.75 28.51 -15.29
CA GLN A 743 -12.28 28.56 -13.91
C GLN A 743 -12.28 30.01 -13.43
N ARG A 744 -12.91 30.28 -12.31
CA ARG A 744 -12.98 31.61 -11.69
C ARG A 744 -12.66 31.55 -10.21
N THR A 745 -11.78 32.45 -9.74
CA THR A 745 -11.55 32.70 -8.34
C THR A 745 -12.63 33.66 -7.82
N LEU A 746 -13.47 33.19 -6.92
CA LEU A 746 -14.44 33.98 -6.19
C LEU A 746 -13.75 34.59 -4.94
N ALA A 747 -14.45 35.48 -4.21
CA ALA A 747 -13.90 36.06 -3.00
C ALA A 747 -13.55 34.97 -1.95
N ASN A 748 -12.54 35.23 -1.10
CA ASN A 748 -12.17 34.40 0.05
C ASN A 748 -11.69 32.97 -0.28
N ASN A 749 -10.83 32.83 -1.29
CA ASN A 749 -10.22 31.55 -1.68
C ASN A 749 -11.20 30.47 -2.23
N LEU A 750 -12.42 30.86 -2.56
CA LEU A 750 -13.35 29.97 -3.22
C LEU A 750 -13.07 30.00 -4.74
N GLN A 751 -12.93 28.83 -5.35
CA GLN A 751 -12.69 28.64 -6.77
C GLN A 751 -13.87 27.87 -7.39
N LEU A 752 -14.47 28.46 -8.42
CA LEU A 752 -15.49 27.82 -9.25
C LEU A 752 -14.83 27.27 -10.51
N THR A 753 -15.04 25.98 -10.81
CA THR A 753 -14.62 25.37 -12.07
C THR A 753 -15.85 24.73 -12.73
N ILE A 754 -16.09 25.06 -13.97
CA ILE A 754 -17.14 24.48 -14.83
C ILE A 754 -16.42 23.87 -16.02
N ASN A 755 -16.64 22.57 -16.23
CA ASN A 755 -16.16 21.84 -17.40
C ASN A 755 -17.36 21.33 -18.20
N TYR A 756 -17.33 21.57 -19.50
CA TYR A 756 -18.31 21.07 -20.45
C TYR A 756 -17.58 20.39 -21.61
N MET A 757 -17.75 19.08 -21.70
CA MET A 757 -17.16 18.25 -22.74
C MET A 757 -18.26 17.59 -23.54
N GLY A 758 -18.05 17.40 -24.82
CA GLY A 758 -18.97 16.68 -25.65
C GLY A 758 -18.34 16.21 -26.95
N ARG A 759 -19.06 15.31 -27.60
CA ARG A 759 -18.72 14.80 -28.91
C ARG A 759 -19.99 14.61 -29.73
N LYS A 760 -19.82 14.71 -31.05
CA LYS A 760 -20.83 14.32 -32.03
C LYS A 760 -20.13 13.45 -33.07
N THR A 761 -20.66 12.27 -33.29
CA THR A 761 -20.22 11.33 -34.35
C THR A 761 -21.24 11.33 -35.48
N GLU A 762 -20.79 11.01 -36.68
CA GLU A 762 -21.69 10.78 -37.80
C GLU A 762 -22.40 9.44 -37.57
N GLU A 763 -23.74 9.49 -37.50
CA GLU A 763 -24.54 8.27 -37.50
C GLU A 763 -24.53 7.72 -38.92
N ASN A 764 -23.94 6.58 -39.18
CA ASN A 764 -24.12 5.82 -40.41
C ASN A 764 -25.55 5.25 -40.38
N ASN A 765 -26.45 5.81 -41.22
CA ASN A 765 -27.75 5.22 -41.55
C ASN A 765 -27.60 3.90 -42.30
#